data_cded248b33c022c24c3683470267f9ae
#
_entry.id   cded248b33c022c24c3683470267f9ae
#
_cell.length_a   1.000
_cell.length_b   1.000
_cell.length_c   1.000
_cell.angle_alpha   90.00
_cell.angle_beta   90.00
_cell.angle_gamma   90.00
#
_symmetry.space_group_name_H-M   'P 1'
#
loop_
_entity.id
_entity.type
_entity.pdbx_description
1 polymer ?
#
loop_
_entity_poly.entity_id
_entity_poly.type
_entity_poly.pdbx_seq_one_letter_code
_entity_poly.pdbx_strand_id
1 'polypeptide(L)'
;MKKFFVFTFVCLLTIFQAHAVLNERNLAKTLGVLRAELEQTYNQEQISLERFKKMNQDQHTNLIMMMQQSNQIALMLYSQNDDFTLDMAYACEAATEQYHKLMFRHLPYAQVKERLKSEIARYEELIKSLQDLPPRVGMDGQPLRIPDSLRRRINSVDTSKLSLFLLDEQGMRDRAACLKYAIFLRNNYQKMLDLVVLDEEHYNHVTKRVKELYDYAMVHYEKIQRNIFVNGGDNYFMVLKKFKLYAIQAKRDVDDKYRPLKAKSDWRGPVILGISVFMIFYILLASLLSFAIMRWVVKKRLREDRLDKHKWFPATVAFGVALFAISIMVAKIFVKQNFIIMAIDIMITFAWLMEVILLSLIIRLNGTQIRPGIKVYVPFLTMSFLVIVFRIILIPNNLVNLLYPPILIIFTLWQLVVLKKNLGRLPDSDIIYAVVSLIAMIVSCVASWLGFVLMAVQIMMWWMILLTGIQTITCCYDLAKRYEAHTLVNKIAARKKIKVHNDSDNKKLYKNLQAKMERGEFISDTWLHDFICRALLPIMGVISVPASIYFAAGIFEMNSICIKIFLYPFIDKAGVIQLSLFKICLVLCLFFFFRYMNYMVKAFYYLFRKRKNKNSQSPSNVSLANNVISIVVWGVFAISSLVILRVPSSGISIVMAGLATGLGFAMKDLLENFVYGISLMTGRLRVGDYIECDGIEGEVDSINYQSTQIVTIDGCVLAFQNSALFSKNFKNMTRNHGYVMVSIPVGVAYGVNVSKVREILKEAMKPLIKKNNAGKDYVDVKQGVQVIFNGFGDNSVNLTVRCWILAEGKINYIPMVNEAIYNALNENHIEIPFPQRDVYVRHFEMSEKPQDGNEKTDRK
;
A
#
# COMPACT_ATOMS: atom_id res chain seq x y z
N MET A 1 5.92 22.82 -2.16
CA MET A 1 4.45 22.66 -2.17
C MET A 1 3.81 22.70 -0.78
N LYS A 2 4.30 22.02 0.28
CA LYS A 2 3.66 22.07 1.63
C LYS A 2 3.67 23.45 2.31
N LYS A 3 4.68 24.31 2.09
CA LYS A 3 4.72 25.68 2.64
C LYS A 3 3.81 26.68 1.92
N PHE A 4 3.40 26.38 0.69
CA PHE A 4 2.46 27.18 -0.09
C PHE A 4 1.01 26.95 0.34
N PHE A 5 0.67 25.73 0.79
CA PHE A 5 -0.68 25.37 1.25
C PHE A 5 -1.03 25.93 2.63
N VAL A 6 -0.05 26.08 3.53
CA VAL A 6 -0.27 26.66 4.86
C VAL A 6 -0.48 28.19 4.76
N PHE A 7 0.17 28.87 3.82
CA PHE A 7 -0.01 30.30 3.59
C PHE A 7 -1.38 30.63 3.00
N THR A 8 -1.95 29.74 2.16
CA THR A 8 -3.31 29.90 1.61
C THR A 8 -4.41 29.69 2.64
N PHE A 9 -4.19 28.87 3.67
CA PHE A 9 -5.20 28.60 4.70
C PHE A 9 -5.31 29.72 5.73
N VAL A 10 -4.21 30.41 6.05
CA VAL A 10 -4.23 31.55 7.00
C VAL A 10 -4.87 32.79 6.37
N CYS A 11 -4.72 33.00 5.04
CA CYS A 11 -5.38 34.13 4.34
C CYS A 11 -6.91 33.94 4.14
N LEU A 12 -7.44 32.71 4.22
CA LEU A 12 -8.86 32.44 4.04
C LEU A 12 -9.72 32.80 5.26
N LEU A 13 -9.10 32.94 6.44
CA LEU A 13 -9.80 33.30 7.68
C LEU A 13 -9.98 34.82 7.88
N THR A 14 -9.25 35.66 7.15
CA THR A 14 -9.35 37.13 7.28
C THR A 14 -10.35 37.78 6.29
N ILE A 15 -10.91 37.02 5.35
CA ILE A 15 -11.73 37.58 4.26
C ILE A 15 -13.16 38.01 4.70
N PHE A 16 -13.64 37.57 5.86
CA PHE A 16 -15.03 37.80 6.26
C PHE A 16 -15.28 39.08 7.07
N GLN A 17 -14.27 39.82 7.47
CA GLN A 17 -14.49 40.94 8.43
C GLN A 17 -14.51 42.35 7.82
N ALA A 18 -14.04 42.59 6.60
CA ALA A 18 -13.87 43.95 6.11
C ALA A 18 -15.19 44.68 5.74
N HIS A 19 -16.25 43.94 5.33
CA HIS A 19 -17.53 44.56 4.97
C HIS A 19 -18.46 44.88 6.16
N ALA A 20 -18.27 44.18 7.30
CA ALA A 20 -19.09 44.39 8.49
C ALA A 20 -18.59 45.53 9.39
N VAL A 21 -17.30 45.88 9.27
CA VAL A 21 -16.62 46.81 10.21
C VAL A 21 -17.02 48.28 10.03
N LEU A 22 -17.42 48.70 8.86
CA LEU A 22 -17.78 50.10 8.57
C LEU A 22 -19.21 50.49 9.02
N ASN A 23 -20.00 49.52 9.48
CA ASN A 23 -21.40 49.75 9.92
C ASN A 23 -21.56 49.75 11.46
N GLU A 24 -20.49 49.73 12.22
CA GLU A 24 -20.57 49.67 13.70
C GLU A 24 -20.81 51.02 14.35
N ARG A 25 -21.42 50.97 15.57
CA ARG A 25 -21.81 52.15 16.38
C ARG A 25 -20.69 53.06 16.83
N ASN A 26 -19.41 52.69 16.66
CA ASN A 26 -18.25 53.48 17.07
C ASN A 26 -17.19 53.59 15.97
N LEU A 27 -17.47 54.38 14.95
CA LEU A 27 -16.70 54.52 13.70
C LEU A 27 -15.24 54.98 13.95
N ALA A 28 -14.96 55.83 14.93
CA ALA A 28 -13.62 56.31 15.21
C ALA A 28 -12.72 55.18 15.78
N LYS A 29 -13.27 54.32 16.63
CA LYS A 29 -12.54 53.17 17.19
C LYS A 29 -12.26 52.10 16.13
N THR A 30 -13.22 51.85 15.24
CA THR A 30 -13.05 50.91 14.12
C THR A 30 -12.03 51.42 13.10
N LEU A 31 -11.94 52.71 12.82
CA LEU A 31 -10.90 53.26 11.96
C LEU A 31 -9.50 53.15 12.59
N GLY A 32 -9.36 53.27 13.91
CA GLY A 32 -8.10 53.03 14.62
C GLY A 32 -7.60 51.58 14.51
N VAL A 33 -8.52 50.60 14.66
CA VAL A 33 -8.22 49.16 14.49
C VAL A 33 -7.87 48.88 13.03
N LEU A 34 -8.66 49.37 12.07
CA LEU A 34 -8.44 49.21 10.64
C LEU A 34 -7.07 49.80 10.20
N ARG A 35 -6.68 50.96 10.77
CA ARG A 35 -5.37 51.57 10.55
C ARG A 35 -4.25 50.64 10.97
N ALA A 36 -4.32 50.09 12.19
CA ALA A 36 -3.30 49.16 12.69
C ALA A 36 -3.19 47.90 11.82
N GLU A 37 -4.32 47.36 11.38
CA GLU A 37 -4.37 46.19 10.50
C GLU A 37 -3.80 46.51 9.11
N LEU A 38 -4.17 47.64 8.51
CA LEU A 38 -3.62 48.07 7.21
C LEU A 38 -2.13 48.38 7.26
N GLU A 39 -1.65 48.97 8.37
CA GLU A 39 -0.24 49.22 8.60
C GLU A 39 0.57 47.93 8.72
N GLN A 40 0.06 46.96 9.46
CA GLN A 40 0.69 45.65 9.58
C GLN A 40 0.69 44.93 8.21
N THR A 41 -0.44 44.93 7.51
CA THR A 41 -0.56 44.33 6.17
C THR A 41 0.37 45.01 5.18
N TYR A 42 0.48 46.34 5.20
CA TYR A 42 1.40 47.07 4.36
C TYR A 42 2.85 46.67 4.56
N ASN A 43 3.30 46.56 5.82
CA ASN A 43 4.67 46.13 6.14
C ASN A 43 4.95 44.69 5.66
N GLN A 44 3.98 43.79 5.82
CA GLN A 44 4.08 42.40 5.32
C GLN A 44 4.12 42.35 3.79
N GLU A 45 3.24 43.10 3.13
CA GLU A 45 3.16 43.11 1.67
C GLU A 45 4.34 43.84 0.98
N GLN A 46 5.04 44.75 1.64
CA GLN A 46 6.30 45.28 1.13
C GLN A 46 7.38 44.19 1.04
N ILE A 47 7.49 43.35 2.05
CA ILE A 47 8.41 42.18 2.07
C ILE A 47 7.99 41.18 1.00
N SER A 48 6.69 40.95 0.84
CA SER A 48 6.14 40.06 -0.17
C SER A 48 6.41 40.56 -1.59
N LEU A 49 6.27 41.84 -1.84
CA LEU A 49 6.58 42.49 -3.14
C LEU A 49 8.07 42.32 -3.50
N GLU A 50 8.97 42.52 -2.57
CA GLU A 50 10.42 42.36 -2.82
C GLU A 50 10.79 40.89 -3.10
N ARG A 51 10.21 39.96 -2.35
CA ARG A 51 10.35 38.52 -2.62
C ARG A 51 9.79 38.15 -3.99
N PHE A 52 8.65 38.73 -4.33
CA PHE A 52 7.98 38.47 -5.62
C PHE A 52 8.83 39.01 -6.79
N LYS A 53 9.36 40.19 -6.68
CA LYS A 53 10.28 40.76 -7.70
C LYS A 53 11.52 39.90 -7.91
N LYS A 54 12.15 39.42 -6.81
CA LYS A 54 13.30 38.52 -6.90
C LYS A 54 12.95 37.22 -7.57
N MET A 55 11.81 36.60 -7.21
CA MET A 55 11.34 35.36 -7.82
C MET A 55 11.03 35.55 -9.31
N ASN A 56 10.41 36.66 -9.69
CA ASN A 56 10.14 37.01 -11.10
C ASN A 56 11.45 37.18 -11.88
N GLN A 57 12.44 37.88 -11.30
CA GLN A 57 13.74 38.02 -11.92
C GLN A 57 14.46 36.69 -12.14
N ASP A 58 14.41 35.78 -11.16
CA ASP A 58 14.98 34.44 -11.28
C ASP A 58 14.27 33.64 -12.38
N GLN A 59 12.95 33.75 -12.49
CA GLN A 59 12.17 33.12 -13.57
C GLN A 59 12.52 33.70 -14.94
N HIS A 60 12.58 34.99 -15.06
CA HIS A 60 12.97 35.65 -16.30
C HIS A 60 14.38 35.24 -16.78
N THR A 61 15.34 35.13 -15.87
CA THR A 61 16.69 34.64 -16.17
C THR A 61 16.66 33.20 -16.66
N ASN A 62 15.85 32.35 -16.05
CA ASN A 62 15.65 30.97 -16.49
C ASN A 62 15.02 30.88 -17.89
N LEU A 63 14.04 31.71 -18.19
CA LEU A 63 13.41 31.77 -19.53
C LEU A 63 14.41 32.23 -20.62
N ILE A 64 15.26 33.21 -20.30
CA ILE A 64 16.34 33.65 -21.21
C ILE A 64 17.33 32.50 -21.48
N MET A 65 17.76 31.79 -20.45
CA MET A 65 18.65 30.63 -20.60
C MET A 65 18.02 29.54 -21.47
N MET A 66 16.74 29.26 -21.26
CA MET A 66 16.00 28.32 -22.10
C MET A 66 15.93 28.74 -23.55
N MET A 67 15.71 30.04 -23.80
CA MET A 67 15.66 30.58 -25.17
C MET A 67 17.02 30.47 -25.85
N GLN A 68 18.13 30.75 -25.13
CA GLN A 68 19.49 30.59 -25.66
C GLN A 68 19.79 29.14 -26.03
N GLN A 69 19.43 28.19 -25.14
CA GLN A 69 19.59 26.77 -25.39
C GLN A 69 18.73 26.34 -26.59
N SER A 70 17.48 26.82 -26.69
CA SER A 70 16.59 26.53 -27.82
C SER A 70 17.20 27.01 -29.15
N ASN A 71 17.82 28.20 -29.18
CA ASN A 71 18.50 28.71 -30.35
C ASN A 71 19.71 27.85 -30.76
N GLN A 72 20.48 27.34 -29.78
CA GLN A 72 21.60 26.43 -30.06
C GLN A 72 21.12 25.12 -30.66
N ILE A 73 20.05 24.53 -30.09
CA ILE A 73 19.42 23.32 -30.63
C ILE A 73 18.87 23.56 -32.04
N ALA A 74 18.22 24.69 -32.28
CA ALA A 74 17.72 25.06 -33.60
C ALA A 74 18.84 25.13 -34.63
N LEU A 75 19.98 25.72 -34.29
CA LEU A 75 21.15 25.77 -35.17
C LEU A 75 21.65 24.36 -35.52
N MET A 76 21.67 23.44 -34.53
CA MET A 76 22.07 22.04 -34.76
C MET A 76 21.07 21.34 -35.69
N LEU A 77 19.76 21.51 -35.48
CA LEU A 77 18.71 20.86 -36.29
C LEU A 77 18.64 21.38 -37.73
N TYR A 78 18.80 22.68 -37.92
CA TYR A 78 18.68 23.28 -39.28
C TYR A 78 19.98 23.25 -40.10
N SER A 79 21.15 23.04 -39.44
CA SER A 79 22.45 22.99 -40.12
C SER A 79 22.80 21.65 -40.74
N GLN A 80 22.02 20.59 -40.45
CA GLN A 80 22.36 19.22 -40.88
C GLN A 80 21.46 18.73 -42.02
N ASN A 81 22.05 17.96 -42.95
CA ASN A 81 21.33 17.25 -44.00
C ASN A 81 20.55 16.08 -43.42
N ASP A 82 19.56 15.56 -44.18
CA ASP A 82 18.62 14.47 -43.84
C ASP A 82 19.25 13.14 -43.39
N ASP A 83 20.58 13.06 -43.24
CA ASP A 83 21.29 11.86 -42.80
C ASP A 83 21.34 11.74 -41.25
N PHE A 84 21.22 10.52 -40.78
CA PHE A 84 21.30 10.23 -39.33
C PHE A 84 22.71 10.53 -38.83
N THR A 85 22.84 11.69 -38.19
CA THR A 85 24.03 12.05 -37.41
C THR A 85 23.72 11.99 -35.91
N LEU A 86 24.74 11.65 -35.13
CA LEU A 86 24.63 11.62 -33.66
C LEU A 86 24.23 13.00 -33.10
N ASP A 87 24.74 14.07 -33.75
CA ASP A 87 24.45 15.45 -33.34
C ASP A 87 22.98 15.82 -33.57
N MET A 88 22.36 15.30 -34.61
CA MET A 88 20.95 15.51 -34.92
C MET A 88 20.04 14.75 -33.93
N ALA A 89 20.39 13.51 -33.62
CA ALA A 89 19.67 12.73 -32.63
C ALA A 89 19.74 13.38 -31.24
N TYR A 90 20.93 13.88 -30.86
CA TYR A 90 21.11 14.66 -29.65
C TYR A 90 20.27 15.95 -29.64
N ALA A 91 20.25 16.67 -30.77
CA ALA A 91 19.46 17.90 -30.87
C ALA A 91 17.95 17.62 -30.75
N CYS A 92 17.46 16.49 -31.31
CA CYS A 92 16.08 16.05 -31.14
C CYS A 92 15.76 15.68 -29.67
N GLU A 93 16.67 14.98 -29.00
CA GLU A 93 16.50 14.64 -27.56
C GLU A 93 16.52 15.90 -26.70
N ALA A 94 17.48 16.81 -26.95
CA ALA A 94 17.58 18.06 -26.23
C ALA A 94 16.33 18.95 -26.42
N ALA A 95 15.76 19.02 -27.65
CA ALA A 95 14.50 19.72 -27.92
C ALA A 95 13.33 19.09 -27.15
N THR A 96 13.27 17.77 -27.10
CA THR A 96 12.27 17.02 -26.38
C THR A 96 12.36 17.25 -24.86
N GLU A 97 13.58 17.21 -24.32
CA GLU A 97 13.82 17.43 -22.90
C GLU A 97 13.46 18.86 -22.49
N GLN A 98 13.83 19.86 -23.32
CA GLN A 98 13.45 21.26 -23.08
C GLN A 98 11.94 21.45 -23.08
N TYR A 99 11.25 20.89 -24.06
CA TYR A 99 9.79 20.97 -24.13
C TYR A 99 9.14 20.34 -22.88
N HIS A 100 9.59 19.17 -22.48
CA HIS A 100 9.09 18.52 -21.26
C HIS A 100 9.39 19.32 -19.99
N LYS A 101 10.62 19.85 -19.84
CA LYS A 101 10.98 20.71 -18.70
C LYS A 101 10.07 21.93 -18.59
N LEU A 102 9.73 22.53 -19.74
CA LEU A 102 8.84 23.70 -19.78
C LEU A 102 7.41 23.31 -19.42
N MET A 103 6.90 22.20 -19.94
CA MET A 103 5.54 21.71 -19.67
C MET A 103 5.36 21.26 -18.21
N PHE A 104 6.37 20.66 -17.59
CA PHE A 104 6.32 20.30 -16.16
C PHE A 104 6.37 21.52 -15.24
N ARG A 105 6.85 22.67 -15.71
CA ARG A 105 6.89 23.94 -14.99
C ARG A 105 5.65 24.81 -15.23
N HIS A 106 4.50 24.22 -15.48
CA HIS A 106 3.27 24.97 -15.67
C HIS A 106 2.97 25.86 -14.46
N LEU A 107 3.20 27.16 -14.62
CA LEU A 107 2.92 28.15 -13.59
C LEU A 107 1.43 28.52 -13.67
N PRO A 108 0.70 28.59 -12.55
CA PRO A 108 -0.72 28.90 -12.53
C PRO A 108 -0.98 30.40 -12.69
N TYR A 109 -0.51 30.99 -13.80
CA TYR A 109 -0.66 32.43 -14.06
C TYR A 109 -2.11 32.92 -13.97
N ALA A 110 -3.05 32.15 -14.51
CA ALA A 110 -4.48 32.49 -14.48
C ALA A 110 -4.99 32.63 -13.03
N GLN A 111 -4.66 31.69 -12.15
CA GLN A 111 -5.07 31.74 -10.75
C GLN A 111 -4.45 32.90 -9.99
N VAL A 112 -3.15 33.16 -10.25
CA VAL A 112 -2.43 34.29 -9.63
C VAL A 112 -3.00 35.61 -10.08
N LYS A 113 -3.29 35.79 -11.38
CA LYS A 113 -3.93 36.99 -11.92
C LYS A 113 -5.31 37.25 -11.32
N GLU A 114 -6.16 36.22 -11.29
CA GLU A 114 -7.50 36.32 -10.70
C GLU A 114 -7.42 36.75 -9.22
N ARG A 115 -6.50 36.18 -8.46
CA ARG A 115 -6.29 36.55 -7.05
C ARG A 115 -5.83 38.00 -6.91
N LEU A 116 -4.82 38.42 -7.70
CA LEU A 116 -4.33 39.79 -7.65
C LEU A 116 -5.41 40.81 -8.06
N LYS A 117 -6.21 40.51 -9.08
CA LYS A 117 -7.34 41.33 -9.48
C LYS A 117 -8.40 41.43 -8.37
N SER A 118 -8.71 40.34 -7.69
CA SER A 118 -9.67 40.35 -6.60
C SER A 118 -9.17 41.21 -5.40
N GLU A 119 -7.87 41.16 -5.09
CA GLU A 119 -7.30 41.99 -4.04
C GLU A 119 -7.30 43.50 -4.46
N ILE A 120 -6.97 43.82 -5.71
CA ILE A 120 -7.05 45.18 -6.24
C ILE A 120 -8.48 45.71 -6.11
N ALA A 121 -9.47 44.96 -6.59
CA ALA A 121 -10.87 45.33 -6.48
C ALA A 121 -11.34 45.56 -5.02
N ARG A 122 -10.88 44.71 -4.12
CA ARG A 122 -11.15 44.84 -2.67
C ARG A 122 -10.60 46.17 -2.10
N TYR A 123 -9.37 46.53 -2.44
CA TYR A 123 -8.80 47.79 -1.97
C TYR A 123 -9.41 48.99 -2.67
N GLU A 124 -9.83 48.89 -3.94
CA GLU A 124 -10.58 49.95 -4.62
C GLU A 124 -11.93 50.22 -3.98
N GLU A 125 -12.66 49.15 -3.60
CA GLU A 125 -13.91 49.30 -2.85
C GLU A 125 -13.71 49.88 -1.45
N LEU A 126 -12.62 49.48 -0.76
CA LEU A 126 -12.26 50.04 0.54
C LEU A 126 -11.89 51.54 0.41
N ILE A 127 -11.12 51.91 -0.60
CA ILE A 127 -10.77 53.32 -0.90
C ILE A 127 -12.05 54.12 -1.12
N LYS A 128 -12.97 53.63 -1.95
CA LYS A 128 -14.24 54.29 -2.22
C LYS A 128 -15.07 54.45 -0.95
N SER A 129 -15.20 53.39 -0.15
CA SER A 129 -15.91 53.43 1.15
C SER A 129 -15.30 54.44 2.10
N LEU A 130 -13.97 54.54 2.18
CA LEU A 130 -13.26 55.51 3.01
C LEU A 130 -13.39 56.94 2.50
N GLN A 131 -13.54 57.14 1.20
CA GLN A 131 -13.77 58.45 0.57
C GLN A 131 -15.20 58.97 0.79
N ASP A 132 -16.15 58.05 0.78
CA ASP A 132 -17.58 58.41 0.97
C ASP A 132 -17.94 58.71 2.42
N LEU A 133 -17.05 58.48 3.40
CA LEU A 133 -17.27 58.83 4.80
C LEU A 133 -17.32 60.38 4.99
N PRO A 134 -18.35 60.99 5.53
CA PRO A 134 -18.47 62.43 5.66
C PRO A 134 -17.53 62.99 6.73
N PRO A 135 -16.78 64.08 6.44
CA PRO A 135 -15.96 64.76 7.47
C PRO A 135 -16.84 65.67 8.33
N ARG A 136 -16.49 65.89 9.60
CA ARG A 136 -17.29 66.63 10.56
C ARG A 136 -17.16 68.16 10.40
N VAL A 137 -15.99 68.62 10.01
CA VAL A 137 -15.66 70.03 9.92
C VAL A 137 -14.78 70.34 8.70
N GLY A 138 -15.05 71.41 7.96
CA GLY A 138 -14.21 71.91 6.90
C GLY A 138 -12.87 72.38 7.43
N MET A 139 -11.80 72.45 6.53
CA MET A 139 -10.45 72.91 6.87
C MET A 139 -10.42 74.33 7.45
N ASP A 140 -11.51 75.13 7.30
CA ASP A 140 -11.58 76.52 7.74
C ASP A 140 -12.41 76.67 9.05
N GLY A 141 -12.65 75.61 9.79
CA GLY A 141 -13.37 75.67 11.06
C GLY A 141 -14.85 76.01 10.93
N GLN A 142 -15.36 76.14 9.71
CA GLN A 142 -16.81 76.39 9.49
C GLN A 142 -17.59 75.09 9.27
N PRO A 143 -18.81 74.94 9.79
CA PRO A 143 -19.61 73.76 9.57
C PRO A 143 -19.93 73.61 8.09
N LEU A 144 -19.59 72.51 7.52
CA LEU A 144 -19.85 72.16 6.14
C LEU A 144 -21.35 72.25 5.86
N ARG A 145 -21.77 73.04 4.83
CA ARG A 145 -23.13 73.05 4.31
C ARG A 145 -23.51 71.65 3.87
N ILE A 146 -24.38 71.02 4.60
CA ILE A 146 -24.92 69.71 4.28
C ILE A 146 -25.80 69.87 3.04
N PRO A 147 -25.59 69.13 1.97
CA PRO A 147 -26.43 69.18 0.78
C PRO A 147 -27.91 68.89 1.15
N ASP A 148 -28.84 69.63 0.52
CA ASP A 148 -30.27 69.57 0.83
C ASP A 148 -30.90 68.17 0.67
N SER A 149 -30.32 67.31 -0.12
CA SER A 149 -30.67 65.90 -0.25
C SER A 149 -30.42 65.09 1.02
N LEU A 150 -29.34 65.41 1.77
CA LEU A 150 -29.02 64.77 3.05
C LEU A 150 -29.81 65.43 4.20
N ARG A 151 -30.09 66.70 4.12
CA ARG A 151 -30.89 67.44 5.11
C ARG A 151 -32.32 66.90 5.21
N ARG A 152 -32.93 66.47 4.12
CA ARG A 152 -34.27 65.82 4.14
C ARG A 152 -34.28 64.46 4.78
N ARG A 153 -33.17 63.70 4.70
CA ARG A 153 -33.00 62.39 5.36
C ARG A 153 -32.67 62.53 6.85
N ILE A 154 -32.03 63.65 7.24
CA ILE A 154 -31.60 63.90 8.61
C ILE A 154 -32.78 64.35 9.48
N ASN A 155 -33.78 65.10 8.94
CA ASN A 155 -34.97 65.54 9.66
C ASN A 155 -35.95 64.41 10.01
N SER A 156 -35.72 63.18 9.55
CA SER A 156 -36.51 62.01 9.89
C SER A 156 -35.80 61.03 10.86
N VAL A 157 -34.60 61.36 11.38
CA VAL A 157 -33.83 60.50 12.23
C VAL A 157 -33.51 61.23 13.55
N ASP A 158 -33.74 60.57 14.65
CA ASP A 158 -33.48 61.00 16.04
C ASP A 158 -32.10 61.60 16.18
N THR A 159 -31.99 62.89 16.58
CA THR A 159 -30.75 63.67 16.66
C THR A 159 -29.71 63.05 17.64
N SER A 160 -30.15 62.20 18.58
CA SER A 160 -29.27 61.46 19.49
C SER A 160 -28.42 60.42 18.79
N LYS A 161 -28.83 59.94 17.59
CA LYS A 161 -28.09 58.96 16.78
C LYS A 161 -27.12 59.59 15.77
N LEU A 162 -27.28 60.85 15.47
CA LEU A 162 -26.44 61.60 14.54
C LEU A 162 -25.04 61.87 15.05
N SER A 163 -24.84 62.02 16.36
CA SER A 163 -23.55 62.24 16.99
C SER A 163 -22.60 61.01 16.87
N LEU A 164 -23.18 59.81 16.59
CA LEU A 164 -22.45 58.57 16.47
C LEU A 164 -21.73 58.41 15.12
N PHE A 165 -22.11 59.16 14.10
CA PHE A 165 -21.53 59.07 12.75
C PHE A 165 -20.49 60.15 12.42
N LEU A 166 -20.20 61.03 13.34
CA LEU A 166 -19.29 62.16 13.12
C LEU A 166 -17.89 61.78 13.63
N LEU A 167 -16.87 61.88 12.77
CA LEU A 167 -15.51 61.60 13.13
C LEU A 167 -14.92 62.73 13.98
N ASP A 168 -14.20 62.40 15.05
CA ASP A 168 -13.35 63.31 15.82
C ASP A 168 -12.04 63.55 15.05
N GLU A 169 -11.18 64.45 15.59
CA GLU A 169 -9.89 64.81 14.95
C GLU A 169 -8.97 63.59 14.80
N GLN A 170 -9.01 62.68 15.78
CA GLN A 170 -8.25 61.45 15.72
C GLN A 170 -8.80 60.49 14.63
N GLY A 171 -10.09 60.35 14.57
CA GLY A 171 -10.76 59.54 13.53
C GLY A 171 -10.51 60.06 12.11
N MET A 172 -10.36 61.36 11.93
CA MET A 172 -9.95 61.96 10.64
C MET A 172 -8.52 61.64 10.26
N ARG A 173 -7.57 61.70 11.23
CA ARG A 173 -6.19 61.29 11.04
C ARG A 173 -6.10 59.80 10.70
N ASP A 174 -6.84 58.96 11.40
CA ASP A 174 -6.89 57.52 11.17
C ASP A 174 -7.48 57.18 9.80
N ARG A 175 -8.55 57.88 9.40
CA ARG A 175 -9.11 57.80 8.02
C ARG A 175 -8.09 58.15 6.95
N ALA A 176 -7.37 59.25 7.11
CA ALA A 176 -6.32 59.69 6.14
C ALA A 176 -5.20 58.64 6.07
N ALA A 177 -4.79 58.10 7.22
CA ALA A 177 -3.81 57.04 7.26
C ALA A 177 -4.30 55.74 6.60
N CYS A 178 -5.54 55.30 6.87
CA CYS A 178 -6.18 54.14 6.22
C CYS A 178 -6.24 54.32 4.71
N LEU A 179 -6.65 55.49 4.24
CA LEU A 179 -6.69 55.81 2.80
C LEU A 179 -5.32 55.72 2.16
N LYS A 180 -4.30 56.29 2.83
CA LYS A 180 -2.90 56.21 2.37
C LYS A 180 -2.42 54.78 2.26
N TYR A 181 -2.61 53.95 3.29
CA TYR A 181 -2.19 52.56 3.28
C TYR A 181 -2.98 51.73 2.23
N ALA A 182 -4.30 51.93 2.10
CA ALA A 182 -5.12 51.24 1.10
C ALA A 182 -4.66 51.56 -0.33
N ILE A 183 -4.34 52.83 -0.64
CA ILE A 183 -3.81 53.24 -1.93
C ILE A 183 -2.44 52.60 -2.18
N PHE A 184 -1.57 52.56 -1.19
CA PHE A 184 -0.25 51.90 -1.32
C PHE A 184 -0.40 50.39 -1.55
N LEU A 185 -1.26 49.71 -0.81
CA LEU A 185 -1.54 48.29 -0.99
C LEU A 185 -2.09 47.99 -2.37
N ARG A 186 -3.13 48.71 -2.82
CA ARG A 186 -3.65 48.59 -4.20
C ARG A 186 -2.53 48.76 -5.22
N ASN A 187 -1.67 49.78 -5.08
CA ASN A 187 -0.56 50.03 -6.02
C ASN A 187 0.49 48.90 -5.97
N ASN A 188 0.75 48.32 -4.81
CA ASN A 188 1.66 47.19 -4.70
C ASN A 188 1.10 45.95 -5.44
N TYR A 189 -0.18 45.63 -5.24
CA TYR A 189 -0.84 44.54 -5.96
C TYR A 189 -0.92 44.80 -7.47
N GLN A 190 -1.13 46.05 -7.89
CA GLN A 190 -1.08 46.43 -9.31
C GLN A 190 0.31 46.16 -9.89
N LYS A 191 1.37 46.56 -9.20
CA LYS A 191 2.76 46.28 -9.63
C LYS A 191 3.04 44.78 -9.72
N MET A 192 2.50 43.97 -8.78
CA MET A 192 2.63 42.51 -8.85
C MET A 192 1.88 41.98 -10.07
N LEU A 193 0.68 42.47 -10.34
CA LEU A 193 -0.12 42.08 -11.51
C LEU A 193 0.60 42.38 -12.83
N ASP A 194 1.17 43.59 -12.96
CA ASP A 194 1.91 44.01 -14.14
C ASP A 194 3.11 43.10 -14.40
N LEU A 195 3.86 42.73 -13.33
CA LEU A 195 4.96 41.78 -13.42
C LEU A 195 4.50 40.38 -13.85
N VAL A 196 3.36 39.88 -13.34
CA VAL A 196 2.80 38.57 -13.72
C VAL A 196 2.36 38.56 -15.17
N VAL A 197 1.74 39.63 -15.65
CA VAL A 197 1.31 39.75 -17.05
C VAL A 197 2.51 39.73 -17.99
N LEU A 198 3.55 40.49 -17.67
CA LEU A 198 4.78 40.51 -18.45
C LEU A 198 5.47 39.15 -18.50
N ASP A 199 5.55 38.48 -17.36
CA ASP A 199 6.19 37.16 -17.24
C ASP A 199 5.39 36.07 -17.99
N GLU A 200 4.05 36.14 -17.95
CA GLU A 200 3.18 35.27 -18.74
C GLU A 200 3.38 35.47 -20.25
N GLU A 201 3.52 36.70 -20.71
CA GLU A 201 3.79 37.01 -22.12
C GLU A 201 5.12 36.40 -22.57
N HIS A 202 6.19 36.61 -21.77
CA HIS A 202 7.50 36.03 -22.03
C HIS A 202 7.45 34.49 -22.01
N TYR A 203 6.76 33.90 -21.02
CA TYR A 203 6.58 32.47 -20.93
C TYR A 203 5.87 31.89 -22.16
N ASN A 204 4.80 32.53 -22.59
CA ASN A 204 4.03 32.11 -23.79
C ASN A 204 4.89 32.20 -25.07
N HIS A 205 5.70 33.26 -25.21
CA HIS A 205 6.62 33.39 -26.32
C HIS A 205 7.67 32.30 -26.36
N VAL A 206 8.32 32.01 -25.23
CA VAL A 206 9.30 30.92 -25.11
C VAL A 206 8.65 29.56 -25.34
N THR A 207 7.45 29.35 -24.78
CA THR A 207 6.70 28.11 -24.95
C THR A 207 6.35 27.83 -26.41
N LYS A 208 5.89 28.84 -27.12
CA LYS A 208 5.59 28.74 -28.56
C LYS A 208 6.85 28.36 -29.34
N ARG A 209 7.97 29.04 -29.09
CA ARG A 209 9.24 28.79 -29.79
C ARG A 209 9.78 27.38 -29.54
N VAL A 210 9.77 26.96 -28.27
CA VAL A 210 10.23 25.60 -27.87
C VAL A 210 9.31 24.54 -28.44
N LYS A 211 8.01 24.81 -28.51
CA LYS A 211 7.04 23.88 -29.12
C LYS A 211 7.28 23.73 -30.61
N GLU A 212 7.45 24.83 -31.32
CA GLU A 212 7.74 24.81 -32.78
C GLU A 212 9.02 24.01 -33.08
N LEU A 213 10.04 24.20 -32.23
CA LEU A 213 11.28 23.44 -32.35
C LEU A 213 11.09 21.95 -32.05
N TYR A 214 10.32 21.63 -31.02
CA TYR A 214 9.98 20.24 -30.66
C TYR A 214 9.19 19.55 -31.79
N ASP A 215 8.17 20.22 -32.32
CA ASP A 215 7.34 19.66 -33.40
C ASP A 215 8.19 19.40 -34.68
N TYR A 216 9.09 20.32 -35.00
CA TYR A 216 10.04 20.14 -36.11
C TYR A 216 11.00 18.98 -35.85
N ALA A 217 11.58 18.92 -34.66
CA ALA A 217 12.49 17.85 -34.25
C ALA A 217 11.80 16.48 -34.30
N MET A 218 10.55 16.38 -33.84
CA MET A 218 9.78 15.13 -33.84
C MET A 218 9.47 14.63 -35.26
N VAL A 219 9.08 15.53 -36.16
CA VAL A 219 8.83 15.15 -37.58
C VAL A 219 10.10 14.65 -38.26
N HIS A 220 11.20 15.35 -38.06
CA HIS A 220 12.51 14.93 -38.60
C HIS A 220 12.99 13.61 -38.00
N TYR A 221 12.81 13.45 -36.69
CA TYR A 221 13.16 12.24 -35.95
C TYR A 221 12.34 11.03 -36.41
N GLU A 222 11.03 11.18 -36.60
CA GLU A 222 10.16 10.11 -37.12
C GLU A 222 10.55 9.70 -38.55
N LYS A 223 10.91 10.67 -39.39
CA LYS A 223 11.43 10.40 -40.75
C LYS A 223 12.71 9.56 -40.74
N ILE A 224 13.66 9.91 -39.87
CA ILE A 224 14.92 9.19 -39.70
C ILE A 224 14.66 7.77 -39.16
N GLN A 225 13.80 7.63 -38.14
CA GLN A 225 13.48 6.33 -37.57
C GLN A 225 12.79 5.38 -38.57
N ARG A 226 11.86 5.88 -39.36
CA ARG A 226 11.26 5.10 -40.45
C ARG A 226 12.31 4.56 -41.39
N ASN A 227 13.27 5.39 -41.79
CA ASN A 227 14.33 4.99 -42.66
C ASN A 227 15.23 3.90 -42.07
N ILE A 228 15.48 3.93 -40.77
CA ILE A 228 16.33 2.96 -40.07
C ILE A 228 15.66 1.59 -39.90
N PHE A 229 14.37 1.56 -39.53
CA PHE A 229 13.68 0.34 -39.10
C PHE A 229 12.72 -0.25 -40.12
N VAL A 230 12.11 0.56 -40.98
CA VAL A 230 11.12 0.09 -41.97
C VAL A 230 11.77 -0.12 -43.35
N ASN A 231 12.66 0.76 -43.74
CA ASN A 231 13.38 0.65 -44.99
C ASN A 231 14.71 -0.10 -44.78
N GLY A 232 14.64 -1.43 -44.70
CA GLY A 232 15.86 -2.26 -44.69
C GLY A 232 16.77 -1.96 -45.88
N GLY A 233 18.06 -2.11 -45.65
CA GLY A 233 19.06 -2.06 -46.75
C GLY A 233 18.92 -3.22 -47.73
N ASP A 234 19.76 -3.23 -48.74
CA ASP A 234 19.84 -4.38 -49.66
C ASP A 234 20.12 -5.70 -48.89
N ASN A 235 19.48 -6.80 -49.30
CA ASN A 235 19.77 -8.11 -48.75
C ASN A 235 21.26 -8.43 -48.87
N TYR A 236 21.83 -9.11 -47.90
CA TYR A 236 23.26 -9.38 -47.84
C TYR A 236 23.81 -10.03 -49.14
N PHE A 237 23.06 -10.88 -49.81
CA PHE A 237 23.40 -11.42 -51.12
C PHE A 237 23.55 -10.33 -52.19
N MET A 238 22.74 -9.30 -52.21
CA MET A 238 22.87 -8.13 -53.06
C MET A 238 24.09 -7.29 -52.72
N VAL A 239 24.38 -7.12 -51.43
CA VAL A 239 25.58 -6.43 -50.94
C VAL A 239 26.84 -7.13 -51.40
N LEU A 240 26.87 -8.48 -51.35
CA LEU A 240 27.99 -9.28 -51.88
C LEU A 240 28.15 -9.15 -53.42
N LYS A 241 27.03 -9.13 -54.13
CA LYS A 241 27.05 -8.92 -55.60
C LYS A 241 27.62 -7.58 -56.00
N LYS A 242 27.35 -6.54 -55.17
CA LYS A 242 27.80 -5.15 -55.35
C LYS A 242 28.98 -4.79 -54.45
N PHE A 243 29.79 -5.75 -54.03
CA PHE A 243 30.82 -5.58 -52.99
C PHE A 243 31.76 -4.39 -53.22
N LYS A 244 32.25 -4.18 -54.45
CA LYS A 244 33.14 -3.04 -54.78
C LYS A 244 32.47 -1.70 -54.53
N LEU A 245 31.18 -1.58 -54.90
CA LEU A 245 30.41 -0.34 -54.67
C LEU A 245 30.25 -0.02 -53.19
N TYR A 246 29.79 -1.01 -52.41
CA TYR A 246 29.63 -0.84 -50.97
C TYR A 246 30.95 -0.59 -50.24
N ALA A 247 32.06 -1.20 -50.65
CA ALA A 247 33.39 -0.94 -50.11
C ALA A 247 33.86 0.51 -50.36
N ILE A 248 33.61 1.05 -51.57
CA ILE A 248 33.94 2.43 -51.91
C ILE A 248 33.04 3.40 -51.10
N GLN A 249 31.75 3.13 -50.99
CA GLN A 249 30.82 3.91 -50.20
C GLN A 249 31.21 3.87 -48.72
N ALA A 250 31.48 2.71 -48.16
CA ALA A 250 31.91 2.57 -46.76
C ALA A 250 33.20 3.35 -46.49
N LYS A 251 34.16 3.39 -47.42
CA LYS A 251 35.35 4.23 -47.28
C LYS A 251 35.02 5.71 -47.27
N ARG A 252 34.12 6.16 -48.16
CA ARG A 252 33.66 7.56 -48.17
C ARG A 252 32.94 7.93 -46.86
N ASP A 253 32.02 7.10 -46.42
CA ASP A 253 31.28 7.34 -45.13
C ASP A 253 32.23 7.47 -43.96
N VAL A 254 33.28 6.63 -43.87
CA VAL A 254 34.34 6.73 -42.86
C VAL A 254 35.10 8.05 -43.00
N ASP A 255 35.46 8.42 -44.22
CA ASP A 255 36.21 9.65 -44.47
C ASP A 255 35.35 10.89 -44.13
N ASP A 256 34.07 10.89 -44.45
CA ASP A 256 33.16 12.00 -44.18
C ASP A 256 32.80 12.13 -42.71
N LYS A 257 32.58 11.02 -42.01
CA LYS A 257 32.31 10.98 -40.56
C LYS A 257 33.44 11.60 -39.75
N TYR A 258 34.68 11.38 -40.16
CA TYR A 258 35.85 11.88 -39.45
C TYR A 258 36.45 13.17 -40.10
N ARG A 259 35.79 13.76 -41.09
CA ARG A 259 36.23 14.97 -41.79
C ARG A 259 36.35 16.23 -40.88
N PRO A 260 35.43 16.49 -39.93
CA PRO A 260 35.56 17.61 -39.01
C PRO A 260 36.82 17.54 -38.13
N LEU A 261 37.36 16.34 -37.95
CA LEU A 261 38.60 16.11 -37.21
C LEU A 261 39.87 16.31 -38.04
N LYS A 262 39.72 16.61 -39.36
CA LYS A 262 40.84 16.89 -40.30
C LYS A 262 41.44 18.32 -40.19
N ALA A 263 41.44 18.91 -39.01
CA ALA A 263 42.18 20.16 -38.86
C ALA A 263 43.69 19.90 -38.81
N LYS A 264 44.36 20.26 -39.87
CA LYS A 264 45.77 20.64 -39.98
C LYS A 264 46.93 19.63 -39.95
N SER A 265 46.80 18.36 -39.63
CA SER A 265 47.92 17.39 -39.81
C SER A 265 47.47 15.94 -39.63
N ASP A 266 48.21 14.97 -40.16
CA ASP A 266 48.03 13.51 -40.04
C ASP A 266 48.16 12.98 -38.59
N TRP A 267 47.49 13.62 -37.65
CA TRP A 267 47.53 13.23 -36.24
C TRP A 267 46.71 11.95 -35.93
N ARG A 268 45.91 11.46 -36.87
CA ARG A 268 45.05 10.27 -36.67
C ARG A 268 45.83 9.01 -36.31
N GLY A 269 46.91 8.74 -37.07
CA GLY A 269 47.73 7.58 -36.79
C GLY A 269 48.38 7.62 -35.41
N PRO A 270 49.08 8.71 -35.04
CA PRO A 270 49.65 8.84 -33.71
C PRO A 270 48.64 8.84 -32.56
N VAL A 271 47.45 9.44 -32.75
CA VAL A 271 46.43 9.48 -31.68
C VAL A 271 45.79 8.09 -31.53
N ILE A 272 45.41 7.40 -32.61
CA ILE A 272 44.90 6.02 -32.53
C ILE A 272 45.92 5.10 -31.88
N LEU A 273 47.18 5.22 -32.30
CA LEU A 273 48.28 4.45 -31.72
C LEU A 273 48.47 4.82 -30.23
N GLY A 274 48.44 6.11 -29.90
CA GLY A 274 48.54 6.58 -28.52
C GLY A 274 47.39 6.05 -27.65
N ILE A 275 46.16 6.12 -28.12
CA ILE A 275 45.00 5.55 -27.42
C ILE A 275 45.14 4.02 -27.30
N SER A 276 45.58 3.33 -28.33
CA SER A 276 45.78 1.88 -28.30
C SER A 276 46.87 1.48 -27.31
N VAL A 277 48.00 2.16 -27.31
CA VAL A 277 49.10 1.96 -26.34
C VAL A 277 48.66 2.26 -24.93
N PHE A 278 47.92 3.38 -24.73
CA PHE A 278 47.34 3.74 -23.43
C PHE A 278 46.38 2.66 -22.92
N MET A 279 45.49 2.15 -23.78
CA MET A 279 44.56 1.07 -23.44
C MET A 279 45.29 -0.22 -23.06
N ILE A 280 46.33 -0.61 -23.82
CA ILE A 280 47.14 -1.78 -23.50
C ILE A 280 47.85 -1.60 -22.16
N PHE A 281 48.51 -0.43 -21.98
CA PHE A 281 49.17 -0.11 -20.71
C PHE A 281 48.20 -0.10 -19.55
N TYR A 282 47.01 0.50 -19.72
CA TYR A 282 45.96 0.50 -18.71
C TYR A 282 45.48 -0.92 -18.34
N ILE A 283 45.23 -1.78 -19.35
CA ILE A 283 44.82 -3.17 -19.12
C ILE A 283 45.93 -3.94 -18.35
N LEU A 284 47.18 -3.74 -18.71
CA LEU A 284 48.35 -4.33 -18.01
C LEU A 284 48.42 -3.83 -16.57
N LEU A 285 48.31 -2.51 -16.35
CA LEU A 285 48.34 -1.90 -15.01
C LEU A 285 47.17 -2.38 -14.15
N ALA A 286 45.95 -2.37 -14.67
CA ALA A 286 44.77 -2.87 -13.98
C ALA A 286 44.91 -4.37 -13.64
N SER A 287 45.44 -5.18 -14.55
CA SER A 287 45.69 -6.60 -14.31
C SER A 287 46.75 -6.83 -13.23
N LEU A 288 47.86 -6.08 -13.24
CA LEU A 288 48.90 -6.15 -12.23
C LEU A 288 48.38 -5.72 -10.88
N LEU A 289 47.63 -4.60 -10.83
CA LEU A 289 47.03 -4.07 -9.60
C LEU A 289 46.02 -5.07 -9.01
N SER A 290 45.14 -5.60 -9.86
CA SER A 290 44.19 -6.64 -9.50
C SER A 290 44.87 -7.88 -8.93
N PHE A 291 45.93 -8.36 -9.57
CA PHE A 291 46.71 -9.50 -9.10
C PHE A 291 47.41 -9.19 -7.76
N ALA A 292 47.98 -8.02 -7.60
CA ALA A 292 48.67 -7.60 -6.38
C ALA A 292 47.69 -7.48 -5.20
N ILE A 293 46.52 -6.84 -5.43
CA ILE A 293 45.48 -6.67 -4.38
C ILE A 293 44.91 -8.04 -4.03
N MET A 294 44.56 -8.88 -4.98
CA MET A 294 44.07 -10.23 -4.72
C MET A 294 45.10 -11.05 -3.94
N ARG A 295 46.37 -11.00 -4.30
CA ARG A 295 47.45 -11.69 -3.57
C ARG A 295 47.58 -11.17 -2.14
N TRP A 296 47.44 -9.84 -1.94
CA TRP A 296 47.50 -9.22 -0.59
C TRP A 296 46.27 -9.59 0.25
N VAL A 297 45.06 -9.53 -0.29
CA VAL A 297 43.79 -9.87 0.39
C VAL A 297 43.78 -11.34 0.79
N VAL A 298 44.16 -12.22 -0.11
CA VAL A 298 44.21 -13.68 0.17
C VAL A 298 45.28 -13.99 1.22
N LYS A 299 46.48 -13.38 1.14
CA LYS A 299 47.55 -13.58 2.12
C LYS A 299 47.18 -13.06 3.51
N LYS A 300 46.35 -11.97 3.60
CA LYS A 300 46.02 -11.32 4.89
C LYS A 300 44.75 -11.88 5.54
N ARG A 301 43.73 -12.28 4.79
CA ARG A 301 42.40 -12.65 5.31
C ARG A 301 41.99 -14.12 5.16
N LEU A 302 42.55 -14.82 4.21
CA LEU A 302 42.17 -16.21 3.91
C LEU A 302 43.38 -17.10 4.22
N ARG A 303 43.47 -17.60 5.47
CA ARG A 303 44.30 -18.75 5.76
C ARG A 303 43.84 -19.90 4.87
N GLU A 304 44.68 -20.30 4.01
CA GLU A 304 44.95 -21.39 3.03
C GLU A 304 43.81 -22.34 2.59
N ASP A 305 42.73 -22.58 3.35
CA ASP A 305 41.80 -23.69 3.06
C ASP A 305 40.41 -23.32 2.51
N ARG A 306 40.09 -22.04 2.30
CA ARG A 306 38.71 -21.65 1.94
C ARG A 306 38.47 -21.25 0.48
N LEU A 307 39.48 -20.98 -0.32
CA LEU A 307 39.29 -20.67 -1.74
C LEU A 307 39.87 -21.77 -2.60
N ASP A 308 38.99 -22.49 -3.28
CA ASP A 308 39.34 -23.45 -4.32
C ASP A 308 40.34 -22.83 -5.29
N LYS A 309 41.49 -23.48 -5.57
CA LYS A 309 42.54 -22.99 -6.51
C LYS A 309 41.96 -22.58 -7.88
N HIS A 310 40.85 -23.22 -8.29
CA HIS A 310 40.16 -22.93 -9.55
C HIS A 310 39.36 -21.60 -9.54
N LYS A 311 39.03 -21.01 -8.39
CA LYS A 311 38.28 -19.73 -8.26
C LYS A 311 39.18 -18.51 -8.30
N TRP A 312 40.50 -18.68 -8.19
CA TRP A 312 41.44 -17.56 -8.09
C TRP A 312 41.51 -16.75 -9.40
N PHE A 313 41.67 -17.41 -10.51
CA PHE A 313 41.76 -16.74 -11.81
C PHE A 313 40.49 -15.97 -12.16
N PRO A 314 39.29 -16.56 -12.09
CA PRO A 314 38.04 -15.80 -12.32
C PRO A 314 37.86 -14.62 -11.37
N ALA A 315 38.21 -14.76 -10.10
CA ALA A 315 38.10 -13.68 -9.11
C ALA A 315 39.08 -12.53 -9.42
N THR A 316 40.28 -12.84 -9.89
CA THR A 316 41.24 -11.81 -10.32
C THR A 316 40.76 -11.05 -11.55
N VAL A 317 40.17 -11.78 -12.51
CA VAL A 317 39.57 -11.16 -13.70
C VAL A 317 38.38 -10.27 -13.30
N ALA A 318 37.50 -10.76 -12.45
CA ALA A 318 36.34 -9.97 -11.95
C ALA A 318 36.80 -8.68 -11.27
N PHE A 319 37.78 -8.77 -10.40
CA PHE A 319 38.33 -7.58 -9.76
C PHE A 319 38.98 -6.58 -10.74
N GLY A 320 39.61 -7.10 -11.80
CA GLY A 320 40.17 -6.29 -12.89
C GLY A 320 39.09 -5.57 -13.69
N VAL A 321 37.98 -6.26 -13.99
CA VAL A 321 36.80 -5.66 -14.67
C VAL A 321 36.14 -4.59 -13.80
N ALA A 322 36.02 -4.82 -12.49
CA ALA A 322 35.49 -3.84 -11.56
C ALA A 322 36.36 -2.57 -11.51
N LEU A 323 37.70 -2.73 -11.44
CA LEU A 323 38.63 -1.58 -11.50
C LEU A 323 38.48 -0.79 -12.80
N PHE A 324 38.35 -1.51 -13.92
CA PHE A 324 38.14 -0.89 -15.22
C PHE A 324 36.82 -0.10 -15.25
N ALA A 325 35.73 -0.68 -14.79
CA ALA A 325 34.44 0.00 -14.70
C ALA A 325 34.50 1.27 -13.84
N ILE A 326 35.13 1.19 -12.66
CA ILE A 326 35.31 2.36 -11.77
C ILE A 326 36.14 3.45 -12.45
N SER A 327 37.22 3.08 -13.11
CA SER A 327 38.10 4.06 -13.80
C SER A 327 37.37 4.79 -14.92
N ILE A 328 36.55 4.07 -15.70
CA ILE A 328 35.74 4.68 -16.76
C ILE A 328 34.65 5.57 -16.16
N MET A 329 34.03 5.16 -15.05
CA MET A 329 33.04 5.96 -14.34
C MET A 329 33.63 7.26 -13.81
N VAL A 330 34.85 7.23 -13.27
CA VAL A 330 35.59 8.43 -12.86
C VAL A 330 35.95 9.30 -14.08
N ALA A 331 36.38 8.70 -15.18
CA ALA A 331 36.68 9.42 -16.42
C ALA A 331 35.45 10.18 -16.97
N LYS A 332 34.24 9.59 -16.82
CA LYS A 332 32.97 10.24 -17.21
C LYS A 332 32.77 11.62 -16.56
N ILE A 333 33.26 11.84 -15.35
CA ILE A 333 33.10 13.11 -14.62
C ILE A 333 33.88 14.24 -15.31
N PHE A 334 35.00 13.92 -15.97
CA PHE A 334 35.88 14.90 -16.63
C PHE A 334 35.54 15.13 -18.10
N VAL A 335 34.74 14.27 -18.70
CA VAL A 335 34.42 14.33 -20.13
C VAL A 335 33.12 15.12 -20.34
N LYS A 336 33.16 16.09 -21.25
CA LYS A 336 32.01 16.93 -21.61
C LYS A 336 31.40 16.58 -22.99
N GLN A 337 32.08 15.73 -23.77
CA GLN A 337 31.60 15.34 -25.11
C GLN A 337 30.59 14.21 -25.05
N ASN A 338 29.39 14.46 -25.58
CA ASN A 338 28.26 13.51 -25.52
C ASN A 338 28.57 12.15 -26.15
N PHE A 339 29.31 12.14 -27.28
CA PHE A 339 29.73 10.91 -27.93
C PHE A 339 30.55 10.00 -27.00
N ILE A 340 31.53 10.59 -26.27
CA ILE A 340 32.40 9.83 -25.36
C ILE A 340 31.59 9.39 -24.13
N ILE A 341 30.65 10.21 -23.66
CA ILE A 341 29.75 9.85 -22.54
C ILE A 341 28.90 8.62 -22.92
N MET A 342 28.30 8.61 -24.11
CA MET A 342 27.53 7.47 -24.61
C MET A 342 28.41 6.20 -24.74
N ALA A 343 29.60 6.35 -25.29
CA ALA A 343 30.55 5.24 -25.40
C ALA A 343 30.92 4.66 -24.02
N ILE A 344 31.17 5.54 -23.04
CA ILE A 344 31.45 5.18 -21.65
C ILE A 344 30.25 4.42 -21.05
N ASP A 345 29.02 4.86 -21.22
CA ASP A 345 27.84 4.23 -20.66
C ASP A 345 27.62 2.81 -21.20
N ILE A 346 27.83 2.60 -22.50
CA ILE A 346 27.75 1.28 -23.11
C ILE A 346 28.88 0.37 -22.59
N MET A 347 30.10 0.89 -22.45
CA MET A 347 31.24 0.15 -21.91
C MET A 347 31.05 -0.22 -20.43
N ILE A 348 30.49 0.66 -19.63
CA ILE A 348 30.13 0.38 -18.23
C ILE A 348 29.08 -0.76 -18.17
N THR A 349 28.06 -0.70 -19.01
CA THR A 349 27.03 -1.75 -19.07
C THR A 349 27.63 -3.11 -19.43
N PHE A 350 28.58 -3.14 -20.38
CA PHE A 350 29.30 -4.36 -20.76
C PHE A 350 30.19 -4.88 -19.61
N ALA A 351 30.93 -3.99 -18.96
CA ALA A 351 31.76 -4.35 -17.83
C ALA A 351 30.90 -4.91 -16.67
N TRP A 352 29.73 -4.31 -16.42
CA TRP A 352 28.77 -4.84 -15.46
C TRP A 352 28.29 -6.24 -15.82
N LEU A 353 27.92 -6.49 -17.08
CA LEU A 353 27.56 -7.83 -17.55
C LEU A 353 28.65 -8.85 -17.25
N MET A 354 29.90 -8.53 -17.62
CA MET A 354 31.05 -9.43 -17.35
C MET A 354 31.22 -9.68 -15.84
N GLU A 355 31.16 -8.61 -15.03
CA GLU A 355 31.33 -8.71 -13.58
C GLU A 355 30.27 -9.59 -12.94
N VAL A 356 29.00 -9.38 -13.29
CA VAL A 356 27.89 -10.12 -12.71
C VAL A 356 27.92 -11.59 -13.13
N ILE A 357 28.26 -11.90 -14.38
CA ILE A 357 28.45 -13.28 -14.83
C ILE A 357 29.57 -13.97 -14.05
N LEU A 358 30.73 -13.30 -13.92
CA LEU A 358 31.87 -13.87 -13.20
C LEU A 358 31.55 -14.09 -11.72
N LEU A 359 30.93 -13.12 -11.05
CA LEU A 359 30.54 -13.23 -9.65
C LEU A 359 29.51 -14.33 -9.43
N SER A 360 28.47 -14.38 -10.25
CA SER A 360 27.45 -15.44 -10.17
C SER A 360 28.06 -16.83 -10.34
N LEU A 361 28.96 -17.02 -11.34
CA LEU A 361 29.65 -18.28 -11.54
C LEU A 361 30.58 -18.68 -10.38
N ILE A 362 31.33 -17.72 -9.82
CA ILE A 362 32.23 -17.95 -8.65
C ILE A 362 31.43 -18.35 -7.42
N ILE A 363 30.27 -17.73 -7.19
CA ILE A 363 29.42 -17.98 -6.01
C ILE A 363 28.75 -19.35 -6.12
N ARG A 364 28.25 -19.70 -7.29
CA ARG A 364 27.33 -20.82 -7.50
C ARG A 364 28.05 -22.11 -7.89
N LEU A 365 29.08 -22.04 -8.76
CA LEU A 365 29.71 -23.20 -9.29
C LEU A 365 30.86 -23.75 -8.45
N ASN A 366 31.04 -25.07 -8.48
CA ASN A 366 32.20 -25.72 -7.92
C ASN A 366 33.42 -25.53 -8.84
N GLY A 367 34.65 -25.65 -8.29
CA GLY A 367 35.87 -25.30 -8.99
C GLY A 367 36.06 -25.93 -10.39
N THR A 368 35.64 -27.18 -10.58
CA THR A 368 35.71 -27.88 -11.86
C THR A 368 34.73 -27.40 -12.94
N GLN A 369 33.61 -26.82 -12.51
CA GLN A 369 32.52 -26.33 -13.37
C GLN A 369 32.71 -24.87 -13.84
N ILE A 370 33.59 -24.09 -13.20
CA ILE A 370 33.79 -22.67 -13.50
C ILE A 370 34.34 -22.47 -14.92
N ARG A 371 35.35 -23.24 -15.31
CA ARG A 371 35.92 -23.15 -16.67
C ARG A 371 34.92 -23.46 -17.78
N PRO A 372 34.10 -24.53 -17.71
CA PRO A 372 33.01 -24.77 -18.66
C PRO A 372 31.98 -23.63 -18.61
N GLY A 373 31.63 -23.13 -17.42
CA GLY A 373 30.69 -22.00 -17.22
C GLY A 373 31.14 -20.76 -17.98
N ILE A 374 32.38 -20.32 -17.78
CA ILE A 374 32.92 -19.15 -18.50
C ILE A 374 32.90 -19.38 -20.01
N LYS A 375 33.31 -20.56 -20.48
CA LYS A 375 33.37 -20.88 -21.92
C LYS A 375 32.01 -20.72 -22.61
N VAL A 376 30.91 -20.99 -21.91
CA VAL A 376 29.57 -20.89 -22.51
C VAL A 376 29.15 -19.43 -22.75
N TYR A 377 29.65 -18.49 -21.95
CA TYR A 377 29.34 -17.06 -22.12
C TYR A 377 30.31 -16.33 -23.06
N VAL A 378 31.54 -16.86 -23.27
CA VAL A 378 32.60 -16.20 -24.08
C VAL A 378 32.16 -15.82 -25.49
N PRO A 379 31.49 -16.69 -26.30
CA PRO A 379 31.14 -16.30 -27.68
C PRO A 379 30.15 -15.14 -27.70
N PHE A 380 29.16 -15.15 -26.76
CA PHE A 380 28.19 -14.06 -26.62
C PHE A 380 28.86 -12.77 -26.12
N LEU A 381 29.74 -12.85 -25.12
CA LEU A 381 30.45 -11.68 -24.59
C LEU A 381 31.35 -11.03 -25.64
N THR A 382 32.08 -11.84 -26.42
CA THR A 382 32.94 -11.32 -27.51
C THR A 382 32.11 -10.71 -28.63
N MET A 383 30.97 -11.30 -28.98
CA MET A 383 30.04 -10.70 -29.94
C MET A 383 29.43 -9.40 -29.41
N SER A 384 29.00 -9.35 -28.14
CA SER A 384 28.49 -8.13 -27.52
C SER A 384 29.53 -7.00 -27.52
N PHE A 385 30.81 -7.32 -27.26
CA PHE A 385 31.88 -6.34 -27.37
C PHE A 385 32.04 -5.80 -28.79
N LEU A 386 32.02 -6.68 -29.79
CA LEU A 386 32.07 -6.27 -31.20
C LEU A 386 30.87 -5.40 -31.59
N VAL A 387 29.69 -5.74 -31.15
CA VAL A 387 28.48 -4.94 -31.37
C VAL A 387 28.65 -3.53 -30.79
N ILE A 388 29.26 -3.41 -29.61
CA ILE A 388 29.54 -2.10 -29.00
C ILE A 388 30.57 -1.33 -29.86
N VAL A 389 31.64 -1.99 -30.29
CA VAL A 389 32.63 -1.36 -31.14
C VAL A 389 32.01 -0.89 -32.45
N PHE A 390 31.19 -1.72 -33.10
CA PHE A 390 30.45 -1.32 -34.31
C PHE A 390 29.53 -0.14 -34.04
N ARG A 391 28.78 -0.16 -32.94
CA ARG A 391 27.86 0.95 -32.56
C ARG A 391 28.63 2.25 -32.33
N ILE A 392 29.73 2.22 -31.60
CA ILE A 392 30.50 3.42 -31.28
C ILE A 392 31.28 3.97 -32.49
N ILE A 393 31.93 3.10 -33.25
CA ILE A 393 32.89 3.56 -34.25
C ILE A 393 32.27 3.66 -35.65
N LEU A 394 31.44 2.70 -36.03
CA LEU A 394 31.05 2.49 -37.44
C LEU A 394 29.62 2.90 -37.79
N ILE A 395 28.71 3.04 -36.84
CA ILE A 395 27.33 3.39 -37.17
C ILE A 395 27.13 4.91 -37.20
N PRO A 396 26.43 5.47 -38.21
CA PRO A 396 25.90 4.81 -39.40
C PRO A 396 26.97 4.69 -40.51
N ASN A 397 27.18 3.48 -41.04
CA ASN A 397 28.16 3.26 -42.12
C ASN A 397 27.84 1.99 -42.91
N ASN A 398 28.01 2.06 -44.22
CA ASN A 398 27.90 0.88 -45.11
C ASN A 398 28.92 -0.22 -44.79
N LEU A 399 30.00 0.08 -44.06
CA LEU A 399 30.95 -0.90 -43.58
C LEU A 399 30.33 -1.91 -42.62
N VAL A 400 29.37 -1.48 -41.76
CA VAL A 400 28.65 -2.38 -40.86
C VAL A 400 27.82 -3.38 -41.65
N ASN A 401 27.14 -2.92 -42.71
CA ASN A 401 26.35 -3.77 -43.61
C ASN A 401 27.20 -4.86 -44.28
N LEU A 402 28.47 -4.57 -44.51
CA LEU A 402 29.41 -5.50 -45.12
C LEU A 402 30.00 -6.50 -44.12
N LEU A 403 30.44 -6.06 -42.95
CA LEU A 403 31.21 -6.87 -42.00
C LEU A 403 30.35 -7.61 -40.97
N TYR A 404 29.23 -7.02 -40.55
CA TYR A 404 28.46 -7.53 -39.43
C TYR A 404 27.77 -8.88 -39.71
N PRO A 405 27.09 -9.12 -40.85
CA PRO A 405 26.39 -10.38 -41.11
C PRO A 405 27.28 -11.62 -41.09
N PRO A 406 28.47 -11.65 -41.76
CA PRO A 406 29.36 -12.82 -41.73
C PRO A 406 29.98 -13.06 -40.35
N ILE A 407 30.32 -11.99 -39.63
CA ILE A 407 30.86 -12.09 -38.27
C ILE A 407 29.83 -12.73 -37.35
N LEU A 408 28.59 -12.31 -37.46
CA LEU A 408 27.49 -12.81 -36.60
C LEU A 408 27.23 -14.31 -36.82
N ILE A 409 27.31 -14.81 -38.07
CA ILE A 409 27.25 -16.26 -38.38
C ILE A 409 28.36 -17.02 -37.65
N ILE A 410 29.60 -16.54 -37.75
CA ILE A 410 30.76 -17.21 -37.15
C ILE A 410 30.53 -17.34 -35.62
N PHE A 411 30.11 -16.27 -34.96
CA PHE A 411 29.87 -16.29 -33.52
C PHE A 411 28.65 -17.14 -33.13
N THR A 412 27.59 -17.15 -33.95
CA THR A 412 26.42 -18.00 -33.73
C THR A 412 26.80 -19.50 -33.84
N LEU A 413 27.57 -19.90 -34.83
CA LEU A 413 28.08 -21.26 -34.95
C LEU A 413 29.01 -21.61 -33.78
N TRP A 414 29.88 -20.68 -33.36
CA TRP A 414 30.75 -20.90 -32.20
C TRP A 414 29.94 -21.11 -30.93
N GLN A 415 28.90 -20.29 -30.67
CA GLN A 415 28.00 -20.44 -29.52
C GLN A 415 27.30 -21.81 -29.53
N LEU A 416 26.84 -22.27 -30.71
CA LEU A 416 26.18 -23.56 -30.86
C LEU A 416 27.13 -24.73 -30.54
N VAL A 417 28.35 -24.69 -31.03
CA VAL A 417 29.38 -25.71 -30.75
C VAL A 417 29.72 -25.76 -29.27
N VAL A 418 29.93 -24.59 -28.65
CA VAL A 418 30.26 -24.50 -27.23
C VAL A 418 29.12 -24.99 -26.36
N LEU A 419 27.87 -24.65 -26.71
CA LEU A 419 26.68 -25.11 -26.01
C LEU A 419 26.56 -26.64 -26.08
N LYS A 420 26.67 -27.23 -27.29
CA LYS A 420 26.59 -28.68 -27.46
C LYS A 420 27.66 -29.43 -26.66
N LYS A 421 28.89 -28.89 -26.57
CA LYS A 421 30.00 -29.50 -25.81
C LYS A 421 29.80 -29.45 -24.28
N ASN A 422 29.10 -28.47 -23.76
CA ASN A 422 28.93 -28.25 -22.33
C ASN A 422 27.54 -28.65 -21.81
N LEU A 423 26.67 -29.18 -22.65
CA LEU A 423 25.35 -29.69 -22.26
C LEU A 423 25.53 -30.82 -21.24
N GLY A 424 24.79 -30.76 -20.13
CA GLY A 424 24.85 -31.73 -19.02
C GLY A 424 26.03 -31.55 -18.04
N ARG A 425 26.95 -30.60 -18.28
CA ARG A 425 28.04 -30.28 -17.33
C ARG A 425 27.77 -29.07 -16.43
N LEU A 426 26.78 -28.28 -16.77
CA LEU A 426 26.42 -27.02 -16.12
C LEU A 426 25.02 -27.09 -15.54
N PRO A 427 24.71 -26.25 -14.57
CA PRO A 427 23.34 -26.07 -14.06
C PRO A 427 22.39 -25.63 -15.18
N ASP A 428 21.12 -26.07 -15.10
CA ASP A 428 20.09 -25.78 -16.09
C ASP A 428 19.88 -24.29 -16.35
N SER A 429 20.05 -23.45 -15.32
CA SER A 429 19.93 -21.99 -15.47
C SER A 429 20.95 -21.41 -16.46
N ASP A 430 22.20 -21.83 -16.39
CA ASP A 430 23.24 -21.33 -17.31
C ASP A 430 23.06 -21.85 -18.74
N ILE A 431 22.58 -23.08 -18.87
CA ILE A 431 22.21 -23.66 -20.16
C ILE A 431 21.05 -22.88 -20.78
N ILE A 432 20.00 -22.55 -19.99
CA ILE A 432 18.87 -21.75 -20.47
C ILE A 432 19.35 -20.37 -20.95
N TYR A 433 20.18 -19.68 -20.17
CA TYR A 433 20.67 -18.35 -20.56
C TYR A 433 21.52 -18.43 -21.86
N ALA A 434 22.31 -19.48 -22.00
CA ALA A 434 23.10 -19.69 -23.20
C ALA A 434 22.24 -20.05 -24.43
N VAL A 435 21.18 -20.83 -24.25
CA VAL A 435 20.20 -21.16 -25.31
C VAL A 435 19.46 -19.91 -25.76
N VAL A 436 18.96 -19.09 -24.82
CA VAL A 436 18.28 -17.85 -25.17
C VAL A 436 19.25 -16.87 -25.85
N SER A 437 20.50 -16.80 -25.40
CA SER A 437 21.55 -16.02 -26.11
C SER A 437 21.77 -16.50 -27.52
N LEU A 438 21.78 -17.82 -27.75
CA LEU A 438 21.88 -18.41 -29.11
C LEU A 438 20.66 -18.03 -29.96
N ILE A 439 19.45 -18.09 -29.40
CA ILE A 439 18.22 -17.68 -30.10
C ILE A 439 18.30 -16.20 -30.50
N ALA A 440 18.72 -15.33 -29.59
CA ALA A 440 18.90 -13.90 -29.87
C ALA A 440 19.92 -13.68 -31.00
N MET A 441 21.03 -14.41 -31.00
CA MET A 441 22.04 -14.37 -32.07
C MET A 441 21.49 -14.86 -33.40
N ILE A 442 20.68 -15.93 -33.41
CA ILE A 442 20.03 -16.44 -34.62
C ILE A 442 19.06 -15.43 -35.19
N VAL A 443 18.17 -14.85 -34.36
CA VAL A 443 17.20 -13.83 -34.78
C VAL A 443 17.94 -12.61 -35.36
N SER A 444 18.99 -12.16 -34.68
CA SER A 444 19.84 -11.06 -35.15
C SER A 444 20.52 -11.41 -36.47
N CYS A 445 21.00 -12.65 -36.64
CA CYS A 445 21.61 -13.13 -37.88
C CYS A 445 20.62 -13.07 -39.04
N VAL A 446 19.41 -13.61 -38.86
CA VAL A 446 18.37 -13.58 -39.89
C VAL A 446 18.01 -12.13 -40.25
N ALA A 447 17.82 -11.25 -39.26
CA ALA A 447 17.55 -9.85 -39.52
C ALA A 447 18.66 -9.16 -40.34
N SER A 448 19.92 -9.42 -39.99
CA SER A 448 21.07 -8.80 -40.69
C SER A 448 21.22 -9.29 -42.13
N TRP A 449 20.92 -10.57 -42.43
CA TRP A 449 20.94 -11.13 -43.75
C TRP A 449 19.80 -10.64 -44.64
N LEU A 450 18.65 -10.32 -44.04
CA LEU A 450 17.52 -9.70 -44.73
C LEU A 450 17.75 -8.22 -45.08
N GLY A 451 18.85 -7.61 -44.60
CA GLY A 451 19.18 -6.20 -44.83
C GLY A 451 18.87 -5.28 -43.63
N PHE A 452 18.28 -5.80 -42.57
CA PHE A 452 17.95 -5.01 -41.37
C PHE A 452 19.12 -5.05 -40.35
N VAL A 453 20.30 -4.58 -40.77
CA VAL A 453 21.51 -4.67 -39.93
C VAL A 453 21.42 -3.87 -38.64
N LEU A 454 20.83 -2.67 -38.69
CA LEU A 454 20.65 -1.85 -37.51
C LEU A 454 19.68 -2.48 -36.49
N MET A 455 18.61 -3.11 -36.97
CA MET A 455 17.70 -3.88 -36.14
C MET A 455 18.41 -5.09 -35.51
N ALA A 456 19.28 -5.76 -36.26
CA ALA A 456 20.08 -6.87 -35.74
C ALA A 456 21.04 -6.43 -34.62
N VAL A 457 21.69 -5.28 -34.76
CA VAL A 457 22.50 -4.65 -33.71
C VAL A 457 21.63 -4.31 -32.47
N GLN A 458 20.44 -3.77 -32.69
CA GLN A 458 19.51 -3.42 -31.61
C GLN A 458 19.06 -4.66 -30.81
N ILE A 459 18.76 -5.76 -31.47
CA ILE A 459 18.38 -7.02 -30.81
C ILE A 459 19.51 -7.52 -29.91
N MET A 460 20.75 -7.46 -30.41
CA MET A 460 21.90 -7.86 -29.60
C MET A 460 22.14 -6.96 -28.40
N MET A 461 21.98 -5.64 -28.56
CA MET A 461 22.10 -4.69 -27.45
C MET A 461 20.99 -4.88 -26.43
N TRP A 462 19.76 -5.06 -26.89
CA TRP A 462 18.65 -5.36 -26.01
C TRP A 462 18.89 -6.63 -25.18
N TRP A 463 19.32 -7.70 -25.83
CA TRP A 463 19.61 -8.95 -25.13
C TRP A 463 20.77 -8.82 -24.14
N MET A 464 21.80 -8.06 -24.49
CA MET A 464 22.92 -7.76 -23.58
C MET A 464 22.44 -7.09 -22.30
N ILE A 465 21.62 -6.05 -22.43
CA ILE A 465 21.09 -5.30 -21.28
C ILE A 465 20.14 -6.19 -20.46
N LEU A 466 19.27 -6.94 -21.12
CA LEU A 466 18.34 -7.85 -20.44
C LEU A 466 19.11 -8.95 -19.68
N LEU A 467 20.10 -9.56 -20.31
CA LEU A 467 20.93 -10.57 -19.67
C LEU A 467 21.70 -9.99 -18.46
N THR A 468 22.18 -8.75 -18.56
CA THR A 468 22.80 -8.04 -17.43
C THR A 468 21.83 -7.93 -16.26
N GLY A 469 20.60 -7.52 -16.51
CA GLY A 469 19.53 -7.44 -15.49
C GLY A 469 19.23 -8.81 -14.86
N ILE A 470 19.00 -9.82 -15.68
CA ILE A 470 18.71 -11.19 -15.22
C ILE A 470 19.89 -11.78 -14.42
N GLN A 471 21.12 -11.62 -14.91
CA GLN A 471 22.30 -12.11 -14.21
C GLN A 471 22.54 -11.37 -12.89
N THR A 472 22.26 -10.07 -12.83
CA THR A 472 22.30 -9.29 -11.57
C THR A 472 21.33 -9.87 -10.55
N ILE A 473 20.08 -10.13 -10.96
CA ILE A 473 19.05 -10.73 -10.10
C ILE A 473 19.48 -12.12 -9.64
N THR A 474 20.00 -12.95 -10.55
CA THR A 474 20.50 -14.29 -10.24
C THR A 474 21.65 -14.23 -9.24
N CYS A 475 22.62 -13.33 -9.46
CA CYS A 475 23.73 -13.12 -8.54
C CYS A 475 23.26 -12.68 -7.14
N CYS A 476 22.31 -11.73 -7.07
CA CYS A 476 21.72 -11.31 -5.79
C CYS A 476 20.98 -12.47 -5.10
N TYR A 477 20.27 -13.31 -5.85
CA TYR A 477 19.61 -14.50 -5.31
C TYR A 477 20.60 -15.51 -4.75
N ASP A 478 21.68 -15.78 -5.47
CA ASP A 478 22.74 -16.68 -5.04
C ASP A 478 23.47 -16.17 -3.78
N LEU A 479 23.72 -14.85 -3.71
CA LEU A 479 24.27 -14.21 -2.51
C LEU A 479 23.32 -14.31 -1.33
N ALA A 480 22.02 -14.08 -1.54
CA ALA A 480 21.01 -14.19 -0.49
C ALA A 480 20.90 -15.63 0.03
N LYS A 481 20.91 -16.62 -0.86
CA LYS A 481 20.95 -18.05 -0.46
C LYS A 481 22.20 -18.39 0.33
N ARG A 482 23.35 -17.88 -0.09
CA ARG A 482 24.60 -18.11 0.63
C ARG A 482 24.61 -17.46 2.01
N TYR A 483 24.06 -16.24 2.10
CA TYR A 483 23.85 -15.57 3.39
C TYR A 483 22.89 -16.37 4.29
N GLU A 484 21.79 -16.90 3.74
CA GLU A 484 20.86 -17.77 4.47
C GLU A 484 21.60 -18.96 5.06
N ALA A 485 22.31 -19.72 4.21
CA ALA A 485 22.97 -20.96 4.58
C ALA A 485 24.08 -20.78 5.63
N HIS A 486 24.92 -19.75 5.50
CA HIS A 486 26.08 -19.58 6.36
C HIS A 486 25.87 -18.66 7.55
N THR A 487 25.09 -17.60 7.42
CA THR A 487 25.00 -16.54 8.45
C THR A 487 23.69 -16.61 9.20
N LEU A 488 22.57 -16.69 8.48
CA LEU A 488 21.26 -16.58 9.07
C LEU A 488 20.90 -17.81 9.91
N VAL A 489 21.13 -19.00 9.35
CA VAL A 489 20.89 -20.26 10.05
C VAL A 489 21.77 -20.39 11.29
N ASN A 490 23.05 -20.00 11.18
CA ASN A 490 23.96 -20.01 12.32
C ASN A 490 23.56 -19.04 13.43
N LYS A 491 23.10 -17.83 13.08
CA LYS A 491 22.54 -16.86 14.05
C LYS A 491 21.32 -17.40 14.77
N ILE A 492 20.41 -18.07 14.04
CA ILE A 492 19.20 -18.67 14.61
C ILE A 492 19.57 -19.87 15.53
N ALA A 493 20.51 -20.71 15.10
CA ALA A 493 21.00 -21.84 15.90
C ALA A 493 21.68 -21.36 17.20
N ALA A 494 22.52 -20.34 17.11
CA ALA A 494 23.19 -19.75 18.28
C ALA A 494 22.20 -19.15 19.29
N ARG A 495 21.18 -18.42 18.84
CA ARG A 495 20.12 -17.87 19.71
C ARG A 495 19.32 -18.95 20.42
N LYS A 496 19.15 -20.13 19.81
CA LYS A 496 18.45 -21.28 20.43
C LYS A 496 19.35 -22.16 21.31
N LYS A 497 20.62 -21.83 21.49
CA LYS A 497 21.60 -22.62 22.26
C LYS A 497 21.65 -24.10 21.85
N ILE A 498 21.44 -24.40 20.57
CA ILE A 498 21.52 -25.76 20.05
C ILE A 498 22.99 -26.12 19.88
N LYS A 499 23.48 -26.93 20.79
CA LYS A 499 24.83 -27.50 20.70
C LYS A 499 24.79 -28.69 19.71
N VAL A 500 25.63 -28.66 18.72
CA VAL A 500 25.72 -29.71 17.71
C VAL A 500 26.97 -30.53 17.92
N HIS A 501 26.84 -31.86 18.03
CA HIS A 501 27.92 -32.76 18.37
C HIS A 501 28.46 -33.56 17.18
N ASN A 502 27.72 -33.71 16.06
CA ASN A 502 28.15 -34.54 14.92
C ASN A 502 27.73 -33.93 13.56
N ASP A 503 28.55 -34.16 12.50
CA ASP A 503 28.32 -33.62 11.14
C ASP A 503 27.06 -34.14 10.44
N SER A 504 26.60 -35.34 10.69
CA SER A 504 25.37 -35.92 10.15
C SER A 504 24.13 -35.27 10.77
N ASP A 505 24.18 -34.94 12.06
CA ASP A 505 23.08 -34.25 12.76
C ASP A 505 22.99 -32.78 12.38
N ASN A 506 24.13 -32.18 12.03
CA ASN A 506 24.16 -30.83 11.44
C ASN A 506 23.30 -30.72 10.19
N LYS A 507 23.43 -31.67 9.26
CA LYS A 507 22.72 -31.61 7.97
C LYS A 507 21.20 -31.78 8.13
N LYS A 508 20.77 -32.64 9.05
CA LYS A 508 19.34 -32.83 9.41
C LYS A 508 18.80 -31.60 10.14
N LEU A 509 19.56 -31.03 11.07
CA LEU A 509 19.20 -29.83 11.82
C LEU A 509 19.05 -28.60 10.88
N TYR A 510 20.00 -28.44 9.95
CA TYR A 510 19.93 -27.42 8.93
C TYR A 510 18.64 -27.53 8.10
N LYS A 511 18.30 -28.73 7.63
CA LYS A 511 17.10 -28.97 6.84
C LYS A 511 15.82 -28.68 7.62
N ASN A 512 15.82 -29.04 8.92
CA ASN A 512 14.69 -28.76 9.82
C ASN A 512 14.54 -27.26 10.15
N LEU A 513 15.66 -26.55 10.34
CA LEU A 513 15.65 -25.10 10.59
C LEU A 513 15.20 -24.36 9.32
N GLN A 514 15.65 -24.78 8.17
CA GLN A 514 15.24 -24.23 6.88
C GLN A 514 13.73 -24.41 6.65
N ALA A 515 13.19 -25.60 6.87
CA ALA A 515 11.75 -25.87 6.78
C ALA A 515 10.91 -25.01 7.75
N LYS A 516 11.46 -24.72 8.95
CA LYS A 516 10.81 -23.81 9.91
C LYS A 516 10.90 -22.33 9.49
N MET A 517 12.01 -21.92 8.88
CA MET A 517 12.14 -20.59 8.27
C MET A 517 11.15 -20.41 7.13
N GLU A 518 10.99 -21.41 6.27
CA GLU A 518 10.01 -21.37 5.17
C GLU A 518 8.56 -21.23 5.66
N ARG A 519 8.26 -21.77 6.84
CA ARG A 519 6.96 -21.61 7.52
C ARG A 519 6.79 -20.27 8.24
N GLY A 520 7.83 -19.41 8.25
CA GLY A 520 7.79 -18.10 8.89
C GLY A 520 7.93 -18.11 10.42
N GLU A 521 8.37 -19.22 11.03
CA GLU A 521 8.54 -19.30 12.49
C GLU A 521 9.60 -18.33 13.04
N PHE A 522 10.53 -17.84 12.20
CA PHE A 522 11.64 -16.95 12.56
C PHE A 522 11.55 -15.59 11.83
N ILE A 523 10.36 -15.17 11.47
CA ILE A 523 10.16 -13.97 10.65
C ILE A 523 10.75 -12.71 11.28
N SER A 524 10.87 -12.64 12.60
CA SER A 524 11.55 -11.52 13.29
C SER A 524 13.01 -11.34 12.87
N ASP A 525 13.67 -12.43 12.48
CA ASP A 525 15.08 -12.44 12.09
C ASP A 525 15.26 -12.57 10.57
N THR A 526 14.25 -13.07 9.85
CA THR A 526 14.32 -13.41 8.43
C THR A 526 13.55 -12.46 7.52
N TRP A 527 12.74 -11.53 8.06
CA TRP A 527 11.82 -10.70 7.27
C TRP A 527 12.48 -9.97 6.09
N LEU A 528 13.69 -9.42 6.31
CA LEU A 528 14.44 -8.70 5.27
C LEU A 528 14.91 -9.66 4.17
N HIS A 529 15.45 -10.82 4.55
CA HIS A 529 15.86 -11.87 3.63
C HIS A 529 14.67 -12.39 2.81
N ASP A 530 13.55 -12.69 3.49
CA ASP A 530 12.30 -13.13 2.85
C ASP A 530 11.72 -12.06 1.91
N PHE A 531 11.80 -10.77 2.30
CA PHE A 531 11.40 -9.66 1.44
C PHE A 531 12.23 -9.61 0.16
N ILE A 532 13.55 -9.68 0.30
CA ILE A 532 14.46 -9.67 -0.87
C ILE A 532 14.16 -10.85 -1.79
N CYS A 533 14.12 -12.09 -1.26
CA CYS A 533 13.99 -13.30 -2.08
C CYS A 533 12.59 -13.52 -2.64
N ARG A 534 11.52 -13.17 -1.90
CA ARG A 534 10.13 -13.49 -2.27
C ARG A 534 9.39 -12.35 -2.95
N ALA A 535 9.80 -11.08 -2.73
CA ALA A 535 9.17 -9.92 -3.34
C ALA A 535 10.12 -9.15 -4.24
N LEU A 536 11.22 -8.63 -3.71
CA LEU A 536 12.08 -7.68 -4.41
C LEU A 536 12.70 -8.29 -5.67
N LEU A 537 13.35 -9.45 -5.56
CA LEU A 537 14.00 -10.09 -6.72
C LEU A 537 13.02 -10.50 -7.83
N PRO A 538 11.86 -11.13 -7.55
CA PRO A 538 10.86 -11.39 -8.58
C PRO A 538 10.30 -10.11 -9.21
N ILE A 539 10.05 -9.05 -8.43
CA ILE A 539 9.59 -7.74 -8.93
C ILE A 539 10.65 -7.14 -9.85
N MET A 540 11.93 -7.15 -9.44
CA MET A 540 13.03 -6.70 -10.28
C MET A 540 13.14 -7.54 -11.58
N GLY A 541 12.83 -8.84 -11.52
CA GLY A 541 12.74 -9.71 -12.70
C GLY A 541 11.66 -9.24 -13.68
N VAL A 542 10.49 -8.87 -13.20
CA VAL A 542 9.43 -8.33 -14.06
C VAL A 542 9.83 -6.97 -14.64
N ILE A 543 10.40 -6.08 -13.83
CA ILE A 543 10.82 -4.73 -14.25
C ILE A 543 12.00 -4.78 -15.21
N SER A 544 12.88 -5.79 -15.10
CA SER A 544 14.09 -5.90 -15.94
C SER A 544 13.77 -5.97 -17.44
N VAL A 545 12.64 -6.58 -17.82
CA VAL A 545 12.22 -6.69 -19.22
C VAL A 545 11.86 -5.32 -19.81
N PRO A 546 10.89 -4.55 -19.29
CA PRO A 546 10.60 -3.23 -19.82
C PRO A 546 11.79 -2.26 -19.68
N ALA A 547 12.54 -2.34 -18.59
CA ALA A 547 13.72 -1.52 -18.40
C ALA A 547 14.78 -1.81 -19.46
N SER A 548 15.06 -3.07 -19.77
CA SER A 548 16.02 -3.42 -20.82
C SER A 548 15.61 -2.92 -22.19
N ILE A 549 14.32 -2.99 -22.52
CA ILE A 549 13.78 -2.46 -23.78
C ILE A 549 13.96 -0.93 -23.82
N TYR A 550 13.62 -0.24 -22.71
CA TYR A 550 13.77 1.19 -22.60
C TYR A 550 15.23 1.65 -22.73
N PHE A 551 16.16 1.00 -22.02
CA PHE A 551 17.58 1.33 -22.10
C PHE A 551 18.19 0.97 -23.48
N ALA A 552 17.79 -0.14 -24.09
CA ALA A 552 18.21 -0.50 -25.41
C ALA A 552 17.67 0.48 -26.48
N ALA A 553 16.41 0.93 -26.31
CA ALA A 553 15.83 1.97 -27.15
C ALA A 553 16.57 3.30 -26.99
N GLY A 554 17.05 3.62 -25.77
CA GLY A 554 17.83 4.82 -25.48
C GLY A 554 19.17 4.89 -26.25
N ILE A 555 19.77 3.75 -26.56
CA ILE A 555 21.01 3.71 -27.36
C ILE A 555 20.77 4.26 -28.78
N PHE A 556 19.55 4.15 -29.29
CA PHE A 556 19.13 4.69 -30.58
C PHE A 556 18.18 5.89 -30.42
N GLU A 557 18.11 6.47 -29.21
CA GLU A 557 17.27 7.63 -28.86
C GLU A 557 15.78 7.42 -29.13
N MET A 558 15.31 6.18 -29.05
CA MET A 558 13.91 5.78 -29.29
C MET A 558 13.07 5.70 -28.00
N ASN A 559 13.52 6.32 -26.93
CA ASN A 559 12.85 6.25 -25.63
C ASN A 559 11.38 6.69 -25.67
N SER A 560 11.09 7.76 -26.43
CA SER A 560 9.74 8.29 -26.59
C SER A 560 8.77 7.32 -27.24
N ILE A 561 9.24 6.58 -28.27
CA ILE A 561 8.45 5.54 -28.94
C ILE A 561 8.25 4.35 -28.01
N CYS A 562 9.30 3.93 -27.33
CA CYS A 562 9.24 2.85 -26.36
C CYS A 562 8.18 3.13 -25.29
N ILE A 563 8.18 4.32 -24.69
CA ILE A 563 7.16 4.75 -23.72
C ILE A 563 5.77 4.75 -24.32
N LYS A 564 5.60 5.29 -25.56
CA LYS A 564 4.30 5.28 -26.24
C LYS A 564 3.78 3.86 -26.44
N ILE A 565 4.61 2.92 -26.90
CA ILE A 565 4.23 1.51 -27.09
C ILE A 565 3.87 0.86 -25.75
N PHE A 566 4.66 1.10 -24.70
CA PHE A 566 4.39 0.54 -23.37
C PHE A 566 3.08 1.04 -22.76
N LEU A 567 2.75 2.31 -22.95
CA LEU A 567 1.54 2.92 -22.44
C LEU A 567 0.33 2.71 -23.36
N TYR A 568 0.57 2.37 -24.65
CA TYR A 568 -0.50 2.18 -25.63
C TYR A 568 -1.44 1.04 -25.21
N PRO A 569 -2.73 1.32 -25.06
CA PRO A 569 -3.72 0.30 -24.75
C PRO A 569 -4.01 -0.53 -26.02
N PHE A 570 -3.48 -1.74 -26.08
CA PHE A 570 -3.76 -2.66 -27.20
C PHE A 570 -5.14 -3.33 -27.10
N ILE A 571 -5.76 -3.29 -25.93
CA ILE A 571 -7.19 -3.55 -25.73
C ILE A 571 -7.76 -2.32 -25.06
N ASP A 572 -8.58 -1.57 -25.80
CA ASP A 572 -9.32 -0.42 -25.28
C ASP A 572 -10.79 -0.62 -25.63
N LYS A 573 -11.49 -1.40 -24.83
CA LYS A 573 -12.95 -1.46 -24.88
C LYS A 573 -13.50 -0.47 -23.88
N ALA A 574 -13.97 0.65 -24.38
CA ALA A 574 -14.58 1.69 -23.58
C ALA A 574 -15.64 1.09 -22.63
N GLY A 575 -15.46 1.30 -21.35
CA GLY A 575 -16.37 0.81 -20.32
C GLY A 575 -16.14 -0.63 -19.83
N VAL A 576 -15.12 -1.38 -20.31
CA VAL A 576 -14.86 -2.76 -19.88
C VAL A 576 -13.45 -2.91 -19.33
N ILE A 577 -12.44 -2.70 -20.13
CA ILE A 577 -11.05 -2.92 -19.73
C ILE A 577 -10.07 -2.13 -20.61
N GLN A 578 -9.02 -1.58 -20.01
CA GLN A 578 -7.90 -1.00 -20.74
C GLN A 578 -6.62 -1.77 -20.41
N LEU A 579 -6.10 -2.49 -21.37
CA LEU A 579 -4.91 -3.31 -21.21
C LEU A 579 -3.73 -2.72 -21.97
N SER A 580 -2.67 -2.34 -21.27
CA SER A 580 -1.38 -1.94 -21.81
C SER A 580 -0.26 -2.80 -21.22
N LEU A 581 0.88 -2.87 -21.88
CA LEU A 581 2.04 -3.61 -21.39
C LEU A 581 2.47 -3.12 -20.00
N PHE A 582 2.44 -1.81 -19.80
CA PHE A 582 2.74 -1.20 -18.51
C PHE A 582 1.82 -1.70 -17.39
N LYS A 583 0.51 -1.75 -17.63
CA LYS A 583 -0.46 -2.23 -16.65
C LYS A 583 -0.28 -3.70 -16.32
N ILE A 584 0.06 -4.54 -17.32
CA ILE A 584 0.38 -5.96 -17.09
C ILE A 584 1.60 -6.10 -16.19
N CYS A 585 2.70 -5.38 -16.48
CA CYS A 585 3.88 -5.41 -15.62
C CYS A 585 3.57 -4.96 -14.19
N LEU A 586 2.73 -3.93 -14.03
CA LEU A 586 2.36 -3.41 -12.73
C LEU A 586 1.52 -4.41 -11.93
N VAL A 587 0.57 -5.11 -12.57
CA VAL A 587 -0.21 -6.19 -11.93
C VAL A 587 0.67 -7.36 -11.55
N LEU A 588 1.66 -7.75 -12.38
CA LEU A 588 2.62 -8.79 -12.05
C LEU A 588 3.51 -8.41 -10.86
N CYS A 589 3.98 -7.16 -10.80
CA CYS A 589 4.73 -6.65 -9.65
C CYS A 589 3.88 -6.70 -8.37
N LEU A 590 2.62 -6.28 -8.49
CA LEU A 590 1.65 -6.31 -7.40
C LEU A 590 1.40 -7.75 -6.91
N PHE A 591 1.32 -8.72 -7.83
CA PHE A 591 1.16 -10.14 -7.49
C PHE A 591 2.29 -10.64 -6.57
N PHE A 592 3.55 -10.37 -6.92
CA PHE A 592 4.68 -10.79 -6.09
C PHE A 592 4.71 -10.06 -4.74
N PHE A 593 4.33 -8.79 -4.73
CA PHE A 593 4.19 -8.03 -3.49
C PHE A 593 3.12 -8.63 -2.57
N PHE A 594 1.92 -8.90 -3.09
CA PHE A 594 0.83 -9.50 -2.30
C PHE A 594 1.11 -10.95 -1.89
N ARG A 595 1.86 -11.69 -2.71
CA ARG A 595 2.36 -13.04 -2.33
C ARG A 595 3.25 -12.96 -1.08
N TYR A 596 4.14 -11.97 -1.02
CA TYR A 596 4.95 -11.73 0.16
C TYR A 596 4.12 -11.24 1.35
N MET A 597 3.18 -10.33 1.13
CA MET A 597 2.26 -9.85 2.17
C MET A 597 1.44 -10.99 2.79
N ASN A 598 0.92 -11.89 1.97
CA ASN A 598 0.20 -13.08 2.46
C ASN A 598 1.10 -13.93 3.38
N TYR A 599 2.36 -14.15 2.99
CA TYR A 599 3.33 -14.86 3.82
C TYR A 599 3.60 -14.11 5.13
N MET A 600 3.84 -12.81 5.07
CA MET A 600 4.12 -11.97 6.23
C MET A 600 2.99 -11.96 7.25
N VAL A 601 1.76 -11.72 6.80
CA VAL A 601 0.59 -11.66 7.68
C VAL A 601 0.37 -13.01 8.39
N LYS A 602 0.51 -14.13 7.67
CA LYS A 602 0.42 -15.48 8.25
C LYS A 602 1.49 -15.72 9.30
N ALA A 603 2.72 -15.32 9.02
CA ALA A 603 3.83 -15.51 9.93
C ALA A 603 3.70 -14.61 11.18
N PHE A 604 3.24 -13.36 11.04
CA PHE A 604 2.92 -12.49 12.17
C PHE A 604 1.78 -13.03 13.02
N TYR A 605 0.71 -13.53 12.39
CA TYR A 605 -0.38 -14.17 13.13
C TYR A 605 0.10 -15.36 13.95
N TYR A 606 0.95 -16.21 13.35
CA TYR A 606 1.57 -17.35 14.05
C TYR A 606 2.41 -16.90 15.25
N LEU A 607 3.25 -15.86 15.09
CA LEU A 607 4.06 -15.32 16.18
C LEU A 607 3.21 -14.71 17.30
N PHE A 608 2.20 -13.94 16.96
CA PHE A 608 1.30 -13.30 17.91
C PHE A 608 0.57 -14.34 18.76
N ARG A 609 0.07 -15.38 18.12
CA ARG A 609 -0.61 -16.51 18.80
C ARG A 609 0.35 -17.27 19.73
N LYS A 610 1.56 -17.58 19.27
CA LYS A 610 2.58 -18.25 20.06
C LYS A 610 2.99 -17.45 21.29
N ARG A 611 2.94 -16.12 21.22
CA ARG A 611 3.23 -15.22 22.34
C ARG A 611 2.08 -15.20 23.37
N LYS A 612 0.83 -15.30 22.91
CA LYS A 612 -0.37 -15.24 23.75
C LYS A 612 -0.69 -16.59 24.42
N ASN A 613 -0.48 -17.71 23.74
CA ASN A 613 -0.82 -19.05 24.24
C ASN A 613 0.40 -19.97 24.29
N LYS A 614 1.08 -20.03 25.43
CA LYS A 614 2.16 -20.99 25.67
C LYS A 614 1.69 -22.46 25.72
N ASN A 615 0.42 -22.74 25.96
CA ASN A 615 -0.08 -24.07 26.32
C ASN A 615 -1.17 -24.70 25.41
N SER A 616 -1.67 -24.04 24.36
CA SER A 616 -2.71 -24.64 23.53
C SER A 616 -2.23 -24.95 22.11
N GLN A 617 -1.94 -26.23 21.89
CA GLN A 617 -1.73 -26.81 20.55
C GLN A 617 -3.07 -27.39 20.04
N SER A 618 -3.96 -26.56 19.48
CA SER A 618 -5.02 -27.10 18.62
C SER A 618 -4.73 -26.75 17.15
N PRO A 619 -4.41 -27.74 16.30
CA PRO A 619 -4.02 -27.49 14.89
C PRO A 619 -5.16 -26.96 14.00
N SER A 620 -6.42 -27.25 14.35
CA SER A 620 -7.59 -26.87 13.56
C SER A 620 -7.80 -25.35 13.38
N ASN A 621 -7.54 -24.57 14.43
CA ASN A 621 -7.78 -23.12 14.39
C ASN A 621 -6.73 -22.33 13.59
N VAL A 622 -5.52 -22.90 13.39
CA VAL A 622 -4.46 -22.24 12.59
C VAL A 622 -4.77 -22.33 11.09
N SER A 623 -5.32 -23.45 10.64
CA SER A 623 -5.69 -23.65 9.24
C SER A 623 -6.78 -22.67 8.80
N LEU A 624 -7.82 -22.51 9.61
CA LEU A 624 -8.93 -21.61 9.33
C LEU A 624 -8.45 -20.14 9.23
N ALA A 625 -7.66 -19.68 10.20
CA ALA A 625 -7.12 -18.34 10.18
C ALA A 625 -6.23 -18.08 8.95
N ASN A 626 -5.39 -19.06 8.57
CA ASN A 626 -4.54 -18.93 7.39
C ASN A 626 -5.35 -18.83 6.09
N ASN A 627 -6.50 -19.53 6.02
CA ASN A 627 -7.39 -19.43 4.87
C ASN A 627 -8.09 -18.06 4.81
N VAL A 628 -8.59 -17.57 5.94
CA VAL A 628 -9.20 -16.23 6.02
C VAL A 628 -8.19 -15.14 5.63
N ILE A 629 -6.97 -15.19 6.16
CA ILE A 629 -5.89 -14.25 5.78
C ILE A 629 -5.65 -14.31 4.27
N SER A 630 -5.59 -15.52 3.69
CA SER A 630 -5.38 -15.65 2.24
C SER A 630 -6.53 -15.04 1.44
N ILE A 631 -7.77 -15.29 1.82
CA ILE A 631 -8.95 -14.74 1.13
C ILE A 631 -8.91 -13.21 1.16
N VAL A 632 -8.64 -12.62 2.32
CA VAL A 632 -8.57 -11.15 2.47
C VAL A 632 -7.44 -10.57 1.62
N VAL A 633 -6.21 -11.09 1.74
CA VAL A 633 -5.05 -10.57 1.02
C VAL A 633 -5.22 -10.69 -0.50
N TRP A 634 -5.68 -11.84 -1.00
CA TRP A 634 -5.93 -12.03 -2.42
C TRP A 634 -7.16 -11.28 -2.92
N GLY A 635 -8.16 -11.04 -2.06
CA GLY A 635 -9.29 -10.16 -2.36
C GLY A 635 -8.85 -8.71 -2.58
N VAL A 636 -8.00 -8.17 -1.70
CA VAL A 636 -7.43 -6.84 -1.87
C VAL A 636 -6.55 -6.75 -3.13
N PHE A 637 -5.76 -7.79 -3.43
CA PHE A 637 -5.00 -7.89 -4.69
C PHE A 637 -5.92 -7.83 -5.91
N ALA A 638 -7.01 -8.61 -5.91
CA ALA A 638 -7.96 -8.63 -7.02
C ALA A 638 -8.58 -7.25 -7.26
N ILE A 639 -9.05 -6.59 -6.20
CA ILE A 639 -9.62 -5.23 -6.29
C ILE A 639 -8.58 -4.25 -6.81
N SER A 640 -7.35 -4.26 -6.26
CA SER A 640 -6.26 -3.38 -6.70
C SER A 640 -5.91 -3.60 -8.18
N SER A 641 -5.92 -4.85 -8.63
CA SER A 641 -5.67 -5.20 -10.03
C SER A 641 -6.77 -4.69 -10.96
N LEU A 642 -8.04 -4.77 -10.56
CA LEU A 642 -9.17 -4.24 -11.32
C LEU A 642 -9.10 -2.71 -11.46
N VAL A 643 -8.70 -2.01 -10.41
CA VAL A 643 -8.48 -0.55 -10.44
C VAL A 643 -7.36 -0.18 -11.41
N ILE A 644 -6.22 -0.90 -11.39
CA ILE A 644 -5.10 -0.67 -12.31
C ILE A 644 -5.53 -0.89 -13.76
N LEU A 645 -6.33 -1.91 -14.03
CA LEU A 645 -6.85 -2.23 -15.36
C LEU A 645 -7.97 -1.29 -15.81
N ARG A 646 -8.35 -0.30 -14.98
CA ARG A 646 -9.43 0.66 -15.22
C ARG A 646 -10.77 0.00 -15.56
N VAL A 647 -11.09 -1.09 -14.86
CA VAL A 647 -12.44 -1.65 -14.92
C VAL A 647 -13.41 -0.63 -14.34
N PRO A 648 -14.57 -0.37 -14.96
CA PRO A 648 -15.52 0.64 -14.51
C PRO A 648 -15.92 0.42 -13.05
N SER A 649 -15.85 1.48 -12.27
CA SER A 649 -16.21 1.43 -10.84
C SER A 649 -17.66 0.98 -10.62
N SER A 650 -18.58 1.28 -11.55
CA SER A 650 -19.96 0.82 -11.50
C SER A 650 -20.07 -0.70 -11.51
N GLY A 651 -19.36 -1.39 -12.40
CA GLY A 651 -19.33 -2.87 -12.44
C GLY A 651 -18.73 -3.48 -11.18
N ILE A 652 -17.61 -2.92 -10.70
CA ILE A 652 -16.98 -3.35 -9.44
C ILE A 652 -17.92 -3.11 -8.26
N SER A 653 -18.59 -1.95 -8.22
CA SER A 653 -19.52 -1.60 -7.14
C SER A 653 -20.72 -2.54 -7.08
N ILE A 654 -21.27 -2.94 -8.23
CA ILE A 654 -22.40 -3.90 -8.30
C ILE A 654 -21.97 -5.26 -7.74
N VAL A 655 -20.83 -5.79 -8.19
CA VAL A 655 -20.29 -7.08 -7.71
C VAL A 655 -19.97 -6.99 -6.21
N MET A 656 -19.31 -5.91 -5.78
CA MET A 656 -18.98 -5.71 -4.37
C MET A 656 -20.23 -5.53 -3.50
N ALA A 657 -21.24 -4.82 -3.99
CA ALA A 657 -22.51 -4.67 -3.29
C ALA A 657 -23.22 -6.04 -3.16
N GLY A 658 -23.26 -6.82 -4.23
CA GLY A 658 -23.81 -8.19 -4.18
C GLY A 658 -23.06 -9.09 -3.21
N LEU A 659 -21.74 -9.03 -3.22
CA LEU A 659 -20.88 -9.82 -2.34
C LEU A 659 -21.00 -9.36 -0.87
N ALA A 660 -21.03 -8.05 -0.64
CA ALA A 660 -21.24 -7.47 0.69
C ALA A 660 -22.63 -7.83 1.25
N THR A 661 -23.67 -7.75 0.42
CA THR A 661 -25.03 -8.15 0.77
C THR A 661 -25.08 -9.64 1.10
N GLY A 662 -24.51 -10.49 0.24
CA GLY A 662 -24.44 -11.95 0.47
C GLY A 662 -23.69 -12.30 1.76
N LEU A 663 -22.54 -11.67 1.99
CA LEU A 663 -21.76 -11.86 3.21
C LEU A 663 -22.50 -11.32 4.44
N GLY A 664 -23.17 -10.17 4.30
CA GLY A 664 -24.01 -9.60 5.36
C GLY A 664 -25.13 -10.53 5.78
N PHE A 665 -25.83 -11.12 4.82
CA PHE A 665 -26.85 -12.15 5.11
C PHE A 665 -26.25 -13.40 5.74
N ALA A 666 -25.11 -13.88 5.24
CA ALA A 666 -24.45 -15.06 5.80
C ALA A 666 -23.93 -14.82 7.24
N MET A 667 -23.58 -13.59 7.56
CA MET A 667 -23.10 -13.22 8.89
C MET A 667 -24.19 -12.67 9.82
N LYS A 668 -25.43 -12.56 9.35
CA LYS A 668 -26.54 -11.97 10.10
C LYS A 668 -26.65 -12.56 11.52
N ASP A 669 -26.76 -13.88 11.60
CA ASP A 669 -26.95 -14.57 12.89
C ASP A 669 -25.75 -14.39 13.83
N LEU A 670 -24.52 -14.34 13.28
CA LEU A 670 -23.32 -14.08 14.07
C LEU A 670 -23.31 -12.66 14.63
N LEU A 671 -23.68 -11.67 13.81
CA LEU A 671 -23.76 -10.26 14.22
C LEU A 671 -24.88 -10.04 15.24
N GLU A 672 -26.03 -10.66 15.03
CA GLU A 672 -27.14 -10.61 16.00
C GLU A 672 -26.71 -11.18 17.36
N ASN A 673 -26.13 -12.37 17.38
CA ASN A 673 -25.63 -12.95 18.63
C ASN A 673 -24.57 -12.08 19.30
N PHE A 674 -23.68 -11.45 18.55
CA PHE A 674 -22.65 -10.56 19.06
C PHE A 674 -23.25 -9.30 19.70
N VAL A 675 -24.16 -8.61 19.01
CA VAL A 675 -24.83 -7.38 19.48
C VAL A 675 -25.67 -7.68 20.70
N TYR A 676 -26.47 -8.77 20.67
CA TYR A 676 -27.28 -9.17 21.80
C TYR A 676 -26.45 -9.67 22.97
N GLY A 677 -25.30 -10.31 22.74
CA GLY A 677 -24.36 -10.67 23.79
C GLY A 677 -23.84 -9.45 24.55
N ILE A 678 -23.42 -8.40 23.83
CA ILE A 678 -23.04 -7.12 24.43
C ILE A 678 -24.22 -6.52 25.22
N SER A 679 -25.42 -6.55 24.64
CA SER A 679 -26.60 -5.99 25.28
C SER A 679 -26.99 -6.75 26.54
N LEU A 680 -26.86 -8.06 26.57
CA LEU A 680 -27.05 -8.87 27.77
C LEU A 680 -26.04 -8.54 28.86
N MET A 681 -24.74 -8.41 28.49
CA MET A 681 -23.65 -8.06 29.42
C MET A 681 -23.82 -6.65 30.03
N THR A 682 -24.41 -5.69 29.29
CA THR A 682 -24.54 -4.30 29.74
C THR A 682 -25.62 -4.09 30.81
N GLY A 683 -26.27 -5.11 31.29
CA GLY A 683 -27.09 -5.03 32.45
C GLY A 683 -28.41 -5.75 32.45
N ARG A 684 -28.77 -6.47 31.40
CA ARG A 684 -30.00 -7.31 31.41
C ARG A 684 -29.80 -8.58 32.22
N LEU A 685 -28.58 -9.15 32.17
CA LEU A 685 -28.26 -10.41 32.81
C LEU A 685 -26.85 -10.31 33.39
N ARG A 686 -26.62 -10.99 34.51
CA ARG A 686 -25.30 -11.07 35.17
C ARG A 686 -24.94 -12.53 35.41
N VAL A 687 -23.63 -12.81 35.43
CA VAL A 687 -23.15 -14.09 35.90
C VAL A 687 -23.55 -14.28 37.35
N GLY A 688 -24.11 -15.45 37.68
CA GLY A 688 -24.70 -15.76 38.97
C GLY A 688 -26.20 -15.45 39.08
N ASP A 689 -26.83 -14.89 38.03
CA ASP A 689 -28.29 -14.74 38.01
C ASP A 689 -28.97 -16.09 37.82
N TYR A 690 -30.01 -16.40 38.61
CA TYR A 690 -30.86 -17.57 38.43
C TYR A 690 -32.06 -17.22 37.57
N ILE A 691 -32.16 -17.86 36.43
CA ILE A 691 -33.16 -17.52 35.41
C ILE A 691 -33.98 -18.74 34.97
N GLU A 692 -35.20 -18.45 34.51
CA GLU A 692 -36.06 -19.41 33.81
C GLU A 692 -36.30 -18.92 32.38
N CYS A 693 -35.92 -19.71 31.40
CA CYS A 693 -36.15 -19.45 29.98
C CYS A 693 -36.60 -20.72 29.29
N ASP A 694 -37.72 -20.69 28.57
CA ASP A 694 -38.33 -21.84 27.90
C ASP A 694 -38.64 -23.02 28.84
N GLY A 695 -38.97 -22.74 30.10
CA GLY A 695 -39.23 -23.81 31.10
C GLY A 695 -37.93 -24.44 31.67
N ILE A 696 -36.77 -23.97 31.27
CA ILE A 696 -35.50 -24.42 31.80
C ILE A 696 -35.04 -23.41 32.85
N GLU A 697 -34.83 -23.92 34.07
CA GLU A 697 -34.31 -23.12 35.18
C GLU A 697 -32.81 -23.40 35.39
N GLY A 698 -32.01 -22.38 35.65
CA GLY A 698 -30.59 -22.54 35.95
C GLY A 698 -29.88 -21.24 36.28
N GLU A 699 -28.64 -21.39 36.73
CA GLU A 699 -27.76 -20.29 37.08
C GLU A 699 -26.90 -19.92 35.84
N VAL A 700 -26.74 -18.62 35.58
CA VAL A 700 -25.90 -18.10 34.51
C VAL A 700 -24.43 -18.25 34.91
N ASP A 701 -23.73 -19.19 34.28
CA ASP A 701 -22.31 -19.45 34.51
C ASP A 701 -21.42 -18.45 33.77
N SER A 702 -21.69 -18.21 32.48
CA SER A 702 -20.90 -17.30 31.67
C SER A 702 -21.71 -16.67 30.56
N ILE A 703 -21.36 -15.43 30.20
CA ILE A 703 -21.96 -14.72 29.08
C ILE A 703 -20.81 -14.44 28.09
N ASN A 704 -20.84 -15.12 26.94
CA ASN A 704 -19.88 -14.92 25.85
C ASN A 704 -20.51 -14.09 24.73
N TYR A 705 -19.69 -13.67 23.73
CA TYR A 705 -20.20 -12.90 22.58
C TYR A 705 -21.21 -13.65 21.72
N GLN A 706 -21.23 -14.96 21.75
CA GLN A 706 -22.07 -15.81 20.89
C GLN A 706 -23.20 -16.49 21.66
N SER A 707 -22.94 -16.87 22.90
CA SER A 707 -23.85 -17.66 23.72
C SER A 707 -23.73 -17.30 25.20
N THR A 708 -24.84 -17.46 25.91
CA THR A 708 -24.92 -17.42 27.36
C THR A 708 -25.04 -18.84 27.85
N GLN A 709 -24.15 -19.27 28.76
CA GLN A 709 -24.14 -20.59 29.33
C GLN A 709 -24.89 -20.55 30.66
N ILE A 710 -25.78 -21.54 30.84
CA ILE A 710 -26.58 -21.71 32.04
C ILE A 710 -26.34 -23.11 32.58
N VAL A 711 -26.02 -23.20 33.85
CA VAL A 711 -25.94 -24.49 34.56
C VAL A 711 -27.30 -24.82 35.08
N THR A 712 -27.89 -25.88 34.53
CA THR A 712 -29.19 -26.37 34.96
C THR A 712 -29.07 -27.15 36.26
N ILE A 713 -30.19 -27.41 36.88
CA ILE A 713 -30.31 -28.14 38.16
C ILE A 713 -29.66 -29.52 38.08
N ASP A 714 -29.79 -30.21 36.95
CA ASP A 714 -29.21 -31.52 36.68
C ASP A 714 -27.67 -31.49 36.56
N GLY A 715 -27.04 -30.30 36.72
CA GLY A 715 -25.60 -30.13 36.53
C GLY A 715 -25.15 -30.04 35.09
N CYS A 716 -26.09 -29.98 34.13
CA CYS A 716 -25.77 -29.82 32.73
C CYS A 716 -25.52 -28.37 32.37
N VAL A 717 -24.57 -28.11 31.44
CA VAL A 717 -24.34 -26.78 30.90
C VAL A 717 -25.14 -26.66 29.61
N LEU A 718 -26.09 -25.75 29.58
CA LEU A 718 -26.87 -25.42 28.40
C LEU A 718 -26.40 -24.08 27.84
N ALA A 719 -26.07 -24.04 26.54
CA ALA A 719 -25.65 -22.83 25.84
C ALA A 719 -26.80 -22.27 25.01
N PHE A 720 -27.39 -21.18 25.46
CA PHE A 720 -28.37 -20.42 24.69
C PHE A 720 -27.67 -19.47 23.75
N GLN A 721 -28.08 -19.43 22.47
CA GLN A 721 -27.66 -18.32 21.59
C GLN A 721 -28.16 -16.99 22.15
N ASN A 722 -27.31 -15.98 22.16
CA ASN A 722 -27.66 -14.69 22.73
C ASN A 722 -28.87 -14.05 22.04
N SER A 723 -29.02 -14.24 20.73
CA SER A 723 -30.18 -13.76 19.96
C SER A 723 -31.49 -14.44 20.44
N ALA A 724 -31.44 -15.76 20.67
CA ALA A 724 -32.59 -16.50 21.17
C ALA A 724 -32.96 -16.07 22.60
N LEU A 725 -31.99 -15.91 23.47
CA LEU A 725 -32.22 -15.47 24.85
C LEU A 725 -32.73 -14.04 24.93
N PHE A 726 -32.22 -13.13 24.07
CA PHE A 726 -32.60 -11.72 24.04
C PHE A 726 -34.03 -11.50 23.48
N SER A 727 -34.40 -12.29 22.47
CA SER A 727 -35.70 -12.20 21.80
C SER A 727 -36.83 -12.88 22.58
N LYS A 728 -36.51 -13.77 23.52
CA LYS A 728 -37.47 -14.45 24.37
C LYS A 728 -37.66 -13.78 25.69
N ASN A 729 -38.81 -13.96 26.29
CA ASN A 729 -39.06 -13.52 27.66
C ASN A 729 -38.40 -14.51 28.62
N PHE A 730 -37.53 -14.09 29.44
CA PHE A 730 -36.97 -14.88 30.52
C PHE A 730 -37.34 -14.24 31.89
N LYS A 731 -37.51 -15.08 32.89
CA LYS A 731 -37.73 -14.62 34.28
C LYS A 731 -36.37 -14.63 34.97
N ASN A 732 -35.94 -13.48 35.46
CA ASN A 732 -34.79 -13.39 36.34
C ASN A 732 -35.28 -13.42 37.80
N MET A 733 -34.97 -14.49 38.48
CA MET A 733 -35.48 -14.76 39.84
C MET A 733 -34.62 -14.13 40.93
N THR A 734 -33.37 -13.75 40.62
CA THR A 734 -32.42 -13.21 41.62
C THR A 734 -32.32 -11.69 41.60
N ARG A 735 -32.70 -11.02 40.52
CA ARG A 735 -32.43 -9.59 40.32
C ARG A 735 -33.21 -8.66 41.22
N ASN A 736 -34.42 -9.01 41.64
CA ASN A 736 -35.21 -8.15 42.52
C ASN A 736 -34.74 -8.30 44.00
N HIS A 737 -35.20 -9.31 44.69
CA HIS A 737 -34.82 -9.61 46.08
C HIS A 737 -34.24 -11.01 46.25
N GLY A 738 -34.22 -11.82 45.19
CA GLY A 738 -33.73 -13.20 45.16
C GLY A 738 -34.69 -14.26 45.70
N TYR A 739 -35.89 -13.86 46.09
CA TYR A 739 -36.91 -14.78 46.57
C TYR A 739 -38.03 -14.93 45.54
N VAL A 740 -38.50 -16.17 45.38
CA VAL A 740 -39.60 -16.52 44.49
C VAL A 740 -40.77 -17.03 45.34
N MET A 741 -41.97 -16.57 45.01
CA MET A 741 -43.18 -17.06 45.67
C MET A 741 -43.52 -18.44 45.20
N VAL A 742 -43.55 -19.39 46.11
CA VAL A 742 -43.98 -20.74 45.88
C VAL A 742 -45.35 -20.95 46.49
N SER A 743 -46.24 -21.62 45.76
CA SER A 743 -47.60 -21.93 46.21
C SER A 743 -47.76 -23.45 46.29
N ILE A 744 -47.94 -23.96 47.49
CA ILE A 744 -48.06 -25.38 47.75
C ILE A 744 -49.52 -25.66 48.10
N PRO A 745 -50.22 -26.48 47.28
CA PRO A 745 -51.60 -26.86 47.51
C PRO A 745 -51.67 -27.86 48.66
N VAL A 746 -52.59 -27.68 49.57
CA VAL A 746 -52.86 -28.55 50.73
C VAL A 746 -54.35 -28.84 50.80
N GLY A 747 -54.74 -30.09 50.74
CA GLY A 747 -56.11 -30.54 50.88
C GLY A 747 -56.35 -31.11 52.29
N VAL A 748 -57.35 -30.63 52.99
CA VAL A 748 -57.77 -31.15 54.30
C VAL A 748 -59.24 -31.60 54.28
N ALA A 749 -59.63 -32.52 55.15
CA ALA A 749 -60.98 -33.10 55.18
C ALA A 749 -62.03 -32.03 55.44
N TYR A 750 -63.24 -32.24 54.97
CA TYR A 750 -64.36 -31.38 55.26
C TYR A 750 -64.72 -31.44 56.76
N GLY A 751 -65.21 -30.38 57.33
CA GLY A 751 -65.53 -30.27 58.74
C GLY A 751 -64.40 -29.82 59.69
N VAL A 752 -63.17 -29.67 59.12
CA VAL A 752 -62.01 -29.16 59.87
C VAL A 752 -62.12 -27.66 60.13
N ASN A 753 -61.68 -27.18 61.27
CA ASN A 753 -61.60 -25.73 61.55
C ASN A 753 -60.40 -25.13 60.76
N VAL A 754 -60.72 -24.47 59.67
CA VAL A 754 -59.73 -23.86 58.78
C VAL A 754 -58.79 -22.84 59.45
N SER A 755 -59.33 -22.09 60.47
CA SER A 755 -58.50 -21.15 61.19
C SER A 755 -57.40 -21.86 62.00
N LYS A 756 -57.77 -22.97 62.66
CA LYS A 756 -56.82 -23.77 63.39
C LYS A 756 -55.77 -24.44 62.44
N VAL A 757 -56.21 -24.98 61.33
CA VAL A 757 -55.31 -25.50 60.29
C VAL A 757 -54.33 -24.47 59.78
N ARG A 758 -54.79 -23.25 59.57
CA ARG A 758 -53.96 -22.14 59.16
C ARG A 758 -52.84 -21.80 60.15
N GLU A 759 -53.13 -21.86 61.43
CA GLU A 759 -52.14 -21.64 62.50
C GLU A 759 -51.14 -22.77 62.55
N ILE A 760 -51.58 -24.02 62.46
CA ILE A 760 -50.73 -25.20 62.45
C ILE A 760 -49.76 -25.16 61.27
N LEU A 761 -50.25 -24.87 60.06
CA LEU A 761 -49.41 -24.77 58.88
C LEU A 761 -48.40 -23.61 58.98
N LYS A 762 -48.78 -22.49 59.55
CA LYS A 762 -47.84 -21.40 59.83
C LYS A 762 -46.74 -21.77 60.84
N GLU A 763 -47.12 -22.49 61.90
CA GLU A 763 -46.17 -22.98 62.90
C GLU A 763 -45.22 -24.03 62.33
N ALA A 764 -45.69 -24.92 61.53
CA ALA A 764 -44.91 -25.93 60.83
C ALA A 764 -43.77 -25.34 59.95
N MET A 765 -44.02 -24.13 59.47
CA MET A 765 -43.04 -23.45 58.62
C MET A 765 -41.94 -22.72 59.40
N LYS A 766 -42.12 -22.43 60.70
CA LYS A 766 -41.14 -21.68 61.50
C LYS A 766 -39.76 -22.39 61.64
N PRO A 767 -39.70 -23.73 61.88
CA PRO A 767 -38.43 -24.43 61.96
C PRO A 767 -37.65 -24.48 60.65
N LEU A 768 -38.36 -24.23 59.50
CA LEU A 768 -37.81 -24.26 58.19
C LEU A 768 -37.12 -22.92 57.77
N ILE A 769 -37.28 -21.88 58.61
CA ILE A 769 -36.59 -20.58 58.42
C ILE A 769 -35.13 -20.76 58.85
N LYS A 770 -34.30 -21.35 57.98
CA LYS A 770 -32.86 -21.56 58.17
C LYS A 770 -32.08 -20.65 57.27
N LYS A 771 -30.85 -20.29 57.66
CA LYS A 771 -29.92 -19.50 56.84
C LYS A 771 -29.10 -20.44 55.94
N ASN A 772 -28.86 -19.96 54.69
CA ASN A 772 -27.92 -20.62 53.80
C ASN A 772 -26.46 -20.33 54.22
N ASN A 773 -25.49 -20.96 53.59
CA ASN A 773 -24.06 -20.75 53.85
C ASN A 773 -23.60 -19.29 53.65
N ALA A 774 -24.37 -18.47 52.94
CA ALA A 774 -24.15 -17.03 52.74
C ALA A 774 -24.83 -16.12 53.73
N GLY A 775 -25.50 -16.69 54.79
CA GLY A 775 -26.16 -15.95 55.83
C GLY A 775 -27.54 -15.38 55.51
N LYS A 776 -28.10 -15.70 54.33
CA LYS A 776 -29.48 -15.33 53.90
C LYS A 776 -30.46 -16.40 54.35
N ASP A 777 -31.63 -15.98 54.79
CA ASP A 777 -32.73 -16.89 55.15
C ASP A 777 -33.27 -17.61 53.89
N TYR A 778 -33.53 -18.90 53.96
CA TYR A 778 -34.16 -19.63 52.86
C TYR A 778 -35.57 -19.18 52.57
N VAL A 779 -36.29 -18.68 53.60
CA VAL A 779 -37.63 -18.09 53.49
C VAL A 779 -37.54 -16.64 53.88
N ASP A 780 -38.13 -15.74 53.08
CA ASP A 780 -38.16 -14.31 53.40
C ASP A 780 -39.05 -14.04 54.62
N VAL A 781 -38.43 -13.71 55.73
CA VAL A 781 -39.06 -13.45 57.01
C VAL A 781 -39.96 -12.20 56.92
N LYS A 782 -39.66 -11.24 56.07
CA LYS A 782 -40.44 -10.00 55.92
C LYS A 782 -41.78 -10.23 55.25
N GLN A 783 -41.83 -11.10 54.26
CA GLN A 783 -43.04 -11.45 53.53
C GLN A 783 -43.89 -12.48 54.28
N GLY A 784 -43.27 -13.26 55.15
CA GLY A 784 -43.91 -14.26 55.96
C GLY A 784 -44.52 -15.42 55.18
N VAL A 785 -45.15 -16.36 55.92
CA VAL A 785 -45.90 -17.48 55.34
C VAL A 785 -47.38 -17.13 55.34
N GLN A 786 -48.03 -17.26 54.20
CA GLN A 786 -49.46 -17.00 54.04
C GLN A 786 -50.19 -18.32 53.75
N VAL A 787 -51.25 -18.62 54.46
CA VAL A 787 -52.11 -19.73 54.18
C VAL A 787 -53.49 -19.22 53.71
N ILE A 788 -53.78 -19.51 52.45
CA ILE A 788 -54.95 -18.96 51.76
C ILE A 788 -55.96 -20.10 51.56
N PHE A 789 -57.23 -19.81 51.79
CA PHE A 789 -58.30 -20.68 51.41
C PHE A 789 -58.59 -20.51 49.90
N ASN A 790 -58.46 -21.60 49.12
CA ASN A 790 -58.69 -21.53 47.70
C ASN A 790 -60.09 -21.93 47.27
N GLY A 791 -60.78 -22.70 48.06
CA GLY A 791 -62.16 -23.18 47.75
C GLY A 791 -62.37 -24.59 48.22
N PHE A 792 -63.50 -25.11 47.75
CA PHE A 792 -63.97 -26.44 48.02
C PHE A 792 -63.58 -27.33 46.84
N GLY A 793 -62.86 -28.40 47.07
CA GLY A 793 -62.54 -29.44 46.10
C GLY A 793 -63.48 -30.65 46.19
N ASP A 794 -63.36 -31.55 45.24
CA ASP A 794 -64.30 -32.70 45.20
C ASP A 794 -64.19 -33.59 46.44
N ASN A 795 -63.00 -33.62 47.04
CA ASN A 795 -62.71 -34.52 48.17
C ASN A 795 -62.15 -33.77 49.38
N SER A 796 -61.82 -32.48 49.28
CA SER A 796 -61.06 -31.75 50.27
C SER A 796 -61.40 -30.25 50.32
N VAL A 797 -61.19 -29.63 51.42
CA VAL A 797 -61.07 -28.19 51.52
C VAL A 797 -59.65 -27.82 51.09
N ASN A 798 -59.58 -27.02 49.97
CA ASN A 798 -58.32 -26.68 49.36
C ASN A 798 -57.75 -25.41 50.01
N LEU A 799 -56.58 -25.55 50.59
CA LEU A 799 -55.71 -24.48 51.08
C LEU A 799 -54.47 -24.37 50.22
N THR A 800 -53.84 -23.19 50.19
CA THR A 800 -52.53 -22.99 49.62
C THR A 800 -51.63 -22.33 50.60
N VAL A 801 -50.52 -22.96 50.86
CA VAL A 801 -49.39 -22.37 51.61
C VAL A 801 -48.53 -21.59 50.64
N ARG A 802 -48.47 -20.28 50.79
CA ARG A 802 -47.61 -19.39 50.04
C ARG A 802 -46.42 -18.96 50.86
N CYS A 803 -45.22 -19.18 50.37
CA CYS A 803 -44.00 -18.70 51.00
C CYS A 803 -43.04 -18.17 49.94
N TRP A 804 -42.23 -17.23 50.29
CA TRP A 804 -41.16 -16.67 49.46
C TRP A 804 -39.90 -17.44 49.75
N ILE A 805 -39.41 -18.20 48.81
CA ILE A 805 -38.24 -19.08 48.95
C ILE A 805 -37.11 -18.52 48.09
N LEU A 806 -35.88 -18.61 48.58
CA LEU A 806 -34.67 -18.21 47.85
C LEU A 806 -34.56 -19.02 46.53
N ALA A 807 -34.41 -18.32 45.43
CA ALA A 807 -34.45 -18.93 44.08
C ALA A 807 -33.50 -20.09 43.93
N GLU A 808 -32.25 -19.96 44.38
CA GLU A 808 -31.18 -20.98 44.33
C GLU A 808 -31.52 -22.26 45.12
N GLY A 809 -32.31 -22.12 46.18
CA GLY A 809 -32.69 -23.21 47.10
C GLY A 809 -34.05 -23.85 46.81
N LYS A 810 -34.84 -23.30 45.92
CA LYS A 810 -36.25 -23.64 45.67
C LYS A 810 -36.48 -25.16 45.59
N ILE A 811 -35.68 -25.86 44.85
CA ILE A 811 -35.86 -27.30 44.58
C ILE A 811 -35.64 -28.16 45.80
N ASN A 812 -34.64 -27.89 46.55
CA ASN A 812 -34.34 -28.69 47.76
C ASN A 812 -35.28 -28.32 48.92
N TYR A 813 -35.82 -27.10 48.86
CA TYR A 813 -36.64 -26.61 49.95
C TYR A 813 -38.14 -26.98 49.84
N ILE A 814 -38.71 -27.10 48.64
CA ILE A 814 -40.10 -27.50 48.40
C ILE A 814 -40.40 -28.86 49.00
N PRO A 815 -39.56 -29.92 48.81
CA PRO A 815 -39.77 -31.22 49.45
C PRO A 815 -39.80 -31.10 50.99
N MET A 816 -38.90 -30.33 51.58
CA MET A 816 -38.86 -30.12 53.03
C MET A 816 -40.15 -29.42 53.56
N VAL A 817 -40.63 -28.45 52.80
CA VAL A 817 -41.93 -27.82 53.14
C VAL A 817 -43.08 -28.81 53.07
N ASN A 818 -43.13 -29.62 51.99
CA ASN A 818 -44.16 -30.66 51.85
C ASN A 818 -44.15 -31.65 53.01
N GLU A 819 -42.94 -32.10 53.39
CA GLU A 819 -42.73 -33.00 54.49
C GLU A 819 -43.19 -32.39 55.84
N ALA A 820 -42.77 -31.11 56.08
CA ALA A 820 -43.18 -30.41 57.26
C ALA A 820 -44.70 -30.18 57.37
N ILE A 821 -45.34 -29.88 56.25
CA ILE A 821 -46.80 -29.75 56.17
C ILE A 821 -47.46 -31.07 56.45
N TYR A 822 -46.97 -32.16 55.87
CA TYR A 822 -47.48 -33.49 56.05
C TYR A 822 -47.39 -33.93 57.51
N ASN A 823 -46.22 -33.79 58.13
CA ASN A 823 -45.99 -34.15 59.52
C ASN A 823 -46.84 -33.31 60.50
N ALA A 824 -46.93 -31.98 60.26
CA ALA A 824 -47.73 -31.12 61.08
C ALA A 824 -49.24 -31.41 61.04
N LEU A 825 -49.76 -31.82 59.90
CA LEU A 825 -51.16 -32.25 59.76
C LEU A 825 -51.43 -33.58 60.46
N ASN A 826 -50.51 -34.55 60.38
CA ASN A 826 -50.60 -35.80 61.06
C ASN A 826 -50.48 -35.69 62.61
N GLU A 827 -49.47 -34.91 63.08
CA GLU A 827 -49.29 -34.67 64.51
C GLU A 827 -50.51 -33.99 65.16
N ASN A 828 -51.21 -33.18 64.41
CA ASN A 828 -52.43 -32.51 64.87
C ASN A 828 -53.75 -33.25 64.56
N HIS A 829 -53.63 -34.46 64.08
CA HIS A 829 -54.79 -35.31 63.73
C HIS A 829 -55.71 -34.65 62.70
N ILE A 830 -55.20 -33.96 61.79
CA ILE A 830 -55.93 -33.38 60.63
C ILE A 830 -55.86 -34.37 59.51
N GLU A 831 -56.98 -34.90 59.13
CA GLU A 831 -57.07 -35.86 58.07
C GLU A 831 -56.79 -35.20 56.68
N ILE A 832 -55.96 -35.89 55.92
CA ILE A 832 -55.77 -35.62 54.51
C ILE A 832 -56.67 -36.57 53.75
N PRO A 833 -57.71 -36.07 53.14
CA PRO A 833 -58.82 -36.99 52.70
C PRO A 833 -58.36 -37.81 51.47
N PHE A 834 -58.68 -39.09 51.54
CA PHE A 834 -58.66 -39.95 50.37
C PHE A 834 -59.83 -39.54 49.45
N PRO A 835 -59.82 -39.98 48.19
CA PRO A 835 -60.96 -39.76 47.31
C PRO A 835 -62.28 -40.27 47.98
N GLN A 836 -63.19 -39.34 48.23
CA GLN A 836 -64.47 -39.57 48.85
C GLN A 836 -65.50 -40.04 47.76
N ARG A 837 -66.26 -41.11 48.03
CA ARG A 837 -67.34 -41.51 47.16
C ARG A 837 -68.54 -41.85 47.99
N ASP A 838 -69.65 -41.24 47.75
CA ASP A 838 -70.94 -41.63 48.31
C ASP A 838 -71.44 -42.81 47.53
N VAL A 839 -71.42 -43.97 48.19
CA VAL A 839 -71.97 -45.23 47.56
C VAL A 839 -73.39 -45.49 48.06
N TYR A 840 -74.36 -45.30 47.23
CA TYR A 840 -75.74 -45.73 47.54
C TYR A 840 -75.94 -47.17 47.10
N VAL A 841 -75.96 -48.10 48.11
CA VAL A 841 -76.20 -49.47 47.91
C VAL A 841 -77.74 -49.69 47.85
N ARG A 842 -78.28 -49.91 46.65
CA ARG A 842 -79.73 -50.09 46.46
C ARG A 842 -80.24 -51.54 46.68
N HIS A 843 -79.40 -52.58 46.75
CA HIS A 843 -79.82 -53.95 47.11
C HIS A 843 -78.68 -54.69 47.84
N PHE A 844 -78.98 -55.25 49.01
CA PHE A 844 -78.20 -56.26 49.72
C PHE A 844 -78.94 -57.61 49.57
N GLU A 845 -78.61 -58.51 48.72
CA GLU A 845 -79.00 -59.96 48.81
C GLU A 845 -77.99 -60.61 49.70
N MET A 846 -78.48 -61.09 50.92
CA MET A 846 -77.70 -62.02 51.72
C MET A 846 -77.89 -63.43 51.09
N SER A 847 -76.82 -63.94 50.52
CA SER A 847 -76.80 -65.32 50.10
C SER A 847 -76.26 -66.12 51.31
N GLU A 848 -77.04 -67.04 51.78
CA GLU A 848 -76.74 -68.11 52.75
C GLU A 848 -75.57 -68.97 52.27
N LYS A 849 -74.72 -69.34 53.25
CA LYS A 849 -73.62 -70.28 53.04
C LYS A 849 -74.16 -71.68 52.69
N PRO A 850 -73.52 -72.45 51.85
CA PRO A 850 -73.36 -73.88 51.97
C PRO A 850 -71.90 -74.25 52.38
N GLN A 851 -71.91 -75.26 53.20
CA GLN A 851 -70.78 -75.97 53.77
C GLN A 851 -70.01 -76.79 52.74
N ASP A 852 -68.74 -76.99 53.05
CA ASP A 852 -67.87 -78.14 52.82
C ASP A 852 -67.62 -78.69 51.42
N GLY A 853 -66.30 -78.81 51.13
CA GLY A 853 -65.83 -79.81 50.18
C GLY A 853 -64.36 -79.52 49.75
N ASN A 854 -63.44 -80.16 50.50
CA ASN A 854 -62.07 -80.56 50.14
C ASN A 854 -61.70 -80.52 48.62
N GLU A 855 -60.60 -80.17 48.32
CA GLU A 855 -59.42 -80.91 47.92
C GLU A 855 -58.46 -80.08 47.05
N LYS A 856 -57.30 -80.02 47.52
CA LYS A 856 -55.99 -80.33 46.96
C LYS A 856 -55.66 -79.92 45.50
N THR A 857 -54.52 -79.41 45.46
CA THR A 857 -53.34 -79.62 44.57
C THR A 857 -53.20 -78.75 43.33
N ASP A 858 -52.04 -78.17 43.32
CA ASP A 858 -50.92 -78.17 42.45
C ASP A 858 -50.78 -77.07 41.38
N ARG A 859 -49.68 -76.40 41.56
CA ARG A 859 -48.60 -75.99 40.63
C ARG A 859 -48.99 -75.38 39.25
N LYS A 860 -48.68 -74.18 39.04
CA LYS A 860 -47.39 -73.69 38.42
C LYS A 860 -47.35 -72.19 38.41
#